data_eed269f9634c4011ea623e87ee7cef9b
#
_entry.id   eed269f9634c4011ea623e87ee7cef9b
#
_cell.length_a   1.000
_cell.length_b   1.000
_cell.length_c   1.000
_cell.angle_alpha   90.00
_cell.angle_beta   90.00
_cell.angle_gamma   90.00
#
_symmetry.space_group_name_H-M   'P 1'
#
loop_
_entity.id
_entity.type
_entity.pdbx_description
1 polymer ?
#
loop_
_entity_poly.entity_id
_entity_poly.type
_entity_poly.pdbx_seq_one_letter_code
_entity_poly.pdbx_strand_id
1 'polypeptide(L)'
;MSFILALVAIAGGTLASYLYDREAHFFARLAAGACTGFAALGLVGFVFASFLGLTPASLILSAVVVGAPLVLLRKSEWRERVRFDMGEAWRDASGAFTRPRTEAFGALIIFVFFAFVFWQVFGRAMFVRGGEIFTGVDNNLGDLPFHLSIITGFAHGENFPPVHPEYAGARLTYPFTVDFVAAMFVRAGATLEGALFWENIVLALALVGLLYRFALELTRGDRVAAFLTPVLALFSGGMGWLLFVREWSAGAIGLWELLGRLPHDYTISTVNGYRWGNAITTLLVPQRGLLLGLPLALIIIIQWWLATGEEAGERGSGGAGEEREIARRKGSSGKKGKRVLTKPAEPPPVPAFSLYPLPFVLSPPVLRMMGAGVIAGLLPLVHAHTFMVLMLMGGCLALLFPRWRLWFIFFAVAFVIAAPQMWWATRESAAQAGSFFGWQFGWDRGEQSAWWFWLKNTGLFIPLLVAAIAWRGGSSSGRGGAVVPKRLLLFYLPFILCFVIPNTGKISPWIWDNIKVLYYWYLASVPLVALLLARLWRLHPATRIASVVLLLALTLSGALDVWRVVSEASEQREFDRAGVAFAEIIKSETAPRSLILHAPTYNHPVYLTGRRALMGYAGHLWSQGIDYAPREAELKRMYAGAPDAESLLAKYGIEYAVISPLERGAGMPVNEGFFKSFTKVGETGGYSLYKIARQ
;
A
#
# COMPACT_ATOMS: atom_id res chain seq x y z
N MET A 1 -11.21 -8.34 -20.99
CA MET A 1 -11.14 -6.86 -21.07
C MET A 1 -10.34 -6.28 -19.90
N SER A 2 -10.47 -6.82 -18.68
CA SER A 2 -9.73 -6.41 -17.47
C SER A 2 -8.22 -6.40 -17.66
N PHE A 3 -7.64 -7.43 -18.25
CA PHE A 3 -6.21 -7.53 -18.56
C PHE A 3 -5.72 -6.40 -19.48
N ILE A 4 -6.49 -6.05 -20.51
CA ILE A 4 -6.16 -4.95 -21.43
C ILE A 4 -6.18 -3.62 -20.69
N LEU A 5 -7.18 -3.40 -19.83
CA LEU A 5 -7.28 -2.20 -19.01
C LEU A 5 -6.06 -2.02 -18.09
N ALA A 6 -5.65 -3.11 -17.42
CA ALA A 6 -4.45 -3.12 -16.59
C ALA A 6 -3.18 -2.84 -17.40
N LEU A 7 -3.00 -3.50 -18.56
CA LEU A 7 -1.86 -3.27 -19.44
C LEU A 7 -1.77 -1.82 -19.93
N VAL A 8 -2.90 -1.23 -20.34
CA VAL A 8 -2.94 0.17 -20.78
C VAL A 8 -2.56 1.11 -19.63
N ALA A 9 -3.06 0.86 -18.42
CA ALA A 9 -2.71 1.66 -17.25
C ALA A 9 -1.21 1.57 -16.93
N ILE A 10 -0.65 0.36 -16.90
CA ILE A 10 0.78 0.13 -16.64
C ILE A 10 1.64 0.78 -17.73
N ALA A 11 1.31 0.57 -19.00
CA ALA A 11 2.06 1.13 -20.12
C ALA A 11 2.00 2.65 -20.16
N GLY A 12 0.80 3.23 -19.96
CA GLY A 12 0.61 4.67 -19.88
C GLY A 12 1.40 5.31 -18.74
N GLY A 13 1.31 4.74 -17.52
CA GLY A 13 2.08 5.18 -16.39
C GLY A 13 3.60 5.02 -16.57
N THR A 14 4.04 3.93 -17.20
CA THR A 14 5.46 3.70 -17.52
C THR A 14 5.99 4.77 -18.48
N LEU A 15 5.25 5.08 -19.54
CA LEU A 15 5.64 6.13 -20.49
C LEU A 15 5.58 7.52 -19.86
N ALA A 16 4.59 7.79 -19.02
CA ALA A 16 4.51 9.04 -18.28
C ALA A 16 5.76 9.24 -17.37
N SER A 17 6.35 8.16 -16.83
CA SER A 17 7.54 8.26 -15.99
C SER A 17 8.76 8.84 -16.72
N TYR A 18 8.85 8.68 -18.04
CA TYR A 18 9.93 9.29 -18.84
C TYR A 18 9.89 10.81 -18.85
N LEU A 19 8.72 11.41 -18.62
CA LEU A 19 8.56 12.87 -18.64
C LEU A 19 9.23 13.53 -17.42
N TYR A 20 9.23 12.87 -16.26
CA TYR A 20 9.75 13.45 -15.03
C TYR A 20 11.00 12.78 -14.48
N ASP A 21 11.26 11.50 -14.83
CA ASP A 21 12.37 10.71 -14.30
C ASP A 21 13.22 10.15 -15.45
N ARG A 22 14.15 10.98 -15.92
CA ARG A 22 14.92 10.70 -17.16
C ARG A 22 15.98 9.61 -17.00
N GLU A 23 16.45 9.34 -15.78
CA GLU A 23 17.58 8.46 -15.48
C GLU A 23 17.16 7.09 -14.94
N ALA A 24 15.87 6.88 -14.69
CA ALA A 24 15.39 5.65 -14.13
C ALA A 24 15.63 4.45 -15.07
N HIS A 25 16.09 3.33 -14.50
CA HIS A 25 16.16 2.06 -15.20
C HIS A 25 14.75 1.56 -15.58
N PHE A 26 14.63 0.79 -16.67
CA PHE A 26 13.32 0.36 -17.20
C PHE A 26 12.45 -0.36 -16.18
N PHE A 27 12.99 -1.28 -15.36
CA PHE A 27 12.23 -1.97 -14.32
C PHE A 27 11.71 -1.02 -13.23
N ALA A 28 12.46 0.02 -12.90
CA ALA A 28 11.99 1.04 -11.95
C ALA A 28 10.87 1.91 -12.56
N ARG A 29 10.94 2.17 -13.87
CA ARG A 29 9.85 2.84 -14.62
C ARG A 29 8.61 1.98 -14.67
N LEU A 30 8.76 0.68 -14.89
CA LEU A 30 7.65 -0.27 -14.93
C LEU A 30 6.94 -0.34 -13.56
N ALA A 31 7.70 -0.42 -12.47
CA ALA A 31 7.17 -0.41 -11.11
C ALA A 31 6.46 0.92 -10.79
N ALA A 32 7.09 2.06 -11.09
CA ALA A 32 6.47 3.37 -10.90
C ALA A 32 5.22 3.52 -11.78
N GLY A 33 5.29 3.05 -13.03
CA GLY A 33 4.21 3.12 -14.00
C GLY A 33 3.00 2.27 -13.61
N ALA A 34 3.20 1.09 -13.02
CA ALA A 34 2.11 0.27 -12.52
C ALA A 34 1.32 1.01 -11.41
N CYS A 35 2.02 1.57 -10.43
CA CYS A 35 1.38 2.26 -9.33
C CYS A 35 0.72 3.59 -9.78
N THR A 36 1.42 4.41 -10.54
CA THR A 36 0.87 5.68 -11.04
C THR A 36 -0.26 5.45 -12.06
N GLY A 37 -0.14 4.41 -12.88
CA GLY A 37 -1.17 4.01 -13.86
C GLY A 37 -2.45 3.56 -13.17
N PHE A 38 -2.37 2.73 -12.13
CA PHE A 38 -3.56 2.30 -11.38
C PHE A 38 -4.19 3.45 -10.59
N ALA A 39 -3.39 4.31 -9.95
CA ALA A 39 -3.90 5.50 -9.28
C ALA A 39 -4.61 6.46 -10.26
N ALA A 40 -4.02 6.71 -11.41
CA ALA A 40 -4.62 7.52 -12.46
C ALA A 40 -5.88 6.87 -13.04
N LEU A 41 -5.87 5.53 -13.26
CA LEU A 41 -7.03 4.77 -13.73
C LEU A 41 -8.20 4.89 -12.74
N GLY A 42 -7.91 4.78 -11.44
CA GLY A 42 -8.92 4.93 -10.40
C GLY A 42 -9.55 6.33 -10.38
N LEU A 43 -8.73 7.38 -10.37
CA LEU A 43 -9.24 8.76 -10.33
C LEU A 43 -9.98 9.14 -11.62
N VAL A 44 -9.39 8.89 -12.79
CA VAL A 44 -9.99 9.20 -14.10
C VAL A 44 -11.24 8.37 -14.32
N GLY A 45 -11.18 7.08 -13.96
CA GLY A 45 -12.31 6.17 -14.03
C GLY A 45 -13.47 6.61 -13.13
N PHE A 46 -13.16 7.05 -11.91
CA PHE A 46 -14.16 7.59 -11.00
C PHE A 46 -14.84 8.85 -11.55
N VAL A 47 -14.07 9.76 -12.15
CA VAL A 47 -14.64 10.96 -12.79
C VAL A 47 -15.61 10.56 -13.90
N PHE A 48 -15.22 9.70 -14.83
CA PHE A 48 -16.14 9.27 -15.90
C PHE A 48 -17.34 8.47 -15.36
N ALA A 49 -17.13 7.58 -14.42
CA ALA A 49 -18.20 6.79 -13.84
C ALA A 49 -19.20 7.63 -13.02
N SER A 50 -18.79 8.76 -12.48
CA SER A 50 -19.68 9.69 -11.78
C SER A 50 -20.75 10.30 -12.70
N PHE A 51 -20.47 10.39 -14.01
CA PHE A 51 -21.40 10.91 -15.02
C PHE A 51 -22.12 9.82 -15.83
N LEU A 52 -21.44 8.70 -16.09
CA LEU A 52 -21.89 7.65 -17.01
C LEU A 52 -22.23 6.32 -16.32
N GLY A 53 -22.07 6.25 -14.99
CA GLY A 53 -22.05 4.97 -14.29
C GLY A 53 -20.79 4.17 -14.63
N LEU A 54 -20.58 3.04 -13.97
CA LEU A 54 -19.48 2.12 -14.28
C LEU A 54 -19.86 1.22 -15.48
N THR A 55 -19.88 1.82 -16.65
CA THR A 55 -20.28 1.24 -17.94
C THR A 55 -19.07 0.94 -18.83
N PRO A 56 -19.22 0.13 -19.91
CA PRO A 56 -18.15 -0.07 -20.88
C PRO A 56 -17.62 1.25 -21.47
N ALA A 57 -18.47 2.27 -21.65
CA ALA A 57 -18.06 3.58 -22.15
C ALA A 57 -17.11 4.29 -21.18
N SER A 58 -17.46 4.31 -19.88
CA SER A 58 -16.58 4.91 -18.86
C SER A 58 -15.23 4.19 -18.74
N LEU A 59 -15.21 2.85 -18.87
CA LEU A 59 -13.99 2.04 -18.89
C LEU A 59 -13.11 2.37 -20.09
N ILE A 60 -13.68 2.47 -21.29
CA ILE A 60 -12.95 2.80 -22.52
C ILE A 60 -12.39 4.22 -22.46
N LEU A 61 -13.20 5.21 -22.04
CA LEU A 61 -12.74 6.58 -21.89
C LEU A 61 -11.58 6.69 -20.90
N SER A 62 -11.68 5.97 -19.79
CA SER A 62 -10.60 5.91 -18.80
C SER A 62 -9.33 5.31 -19.37
N ALA A 63 -9.43 4.22 -20.12
CA ALA A 63 -8.31 3.59 -20.79
C ALA A 63 -7.65 4.54 -21.82
N VAL A 64 -8.45 5.28 -22.59
CA VAL A 64 -7.94 6.28 -23.57
C VAL A 64 -7.18 7.39 -22.88
N VAL A 65 -7.71 7.98 -21.79
CA VAL A 65 -7.05 9.06 -21.07
C VAL A 65 -5.77 8.58 -20.38
N VAL A 66 -5.83 7.45 -19.65
CA VAL A 66 -4.65 6.92 -18.96
C VAL A 66 -3.61 6.37 -19.95
N GLY A 67 -4.06 5.87 -21.09
CA GLY A 67 -3.20 5.46 -22.23
C GLY A 67 -2.67 6.62 -23.08
N ALA A 68 -3.08 7.87 -22.85
CA ALA A 68 -2.62 9.01 -23.67
C ALA A 68 -1.09 9.12 -23.80
N PRO A 69 -0.25 8.82 -22.81
CA PRO A 69 1.21 8.81 -22.97
C PRO A 69 1.72 7.88 -24.07
N LEU A 70 0.94 6.85 -24.50
CA LEU A 70 1.30 5.98 -25.62
C LEU A 70 1.48 6.75 -26.93
N VAL A 71 0.88 7.94 -27.06
CA VAL A 71 1.07 8.85 -28.20
C VAL A 71 2.54 9.26 -28.37
N LEU A 72 3.33 9.29 -27.29
CA LEU A 72 4.77 9.57 -27.36
C LEU A 72 5.49 8.59 -28.29
N LEU A 73 5.04 7.34 -28.39
CA LEU A 73 5.61 6.31 -29.26
C LEU A 73 5.38 6.58 -30.76
N ARG A 74 4.61 7.59 -31.15
CA ARG A 74 4.51 8.03 -32.57
C ARG A 74 5.80 8.63 -33.05
N LYS A 75 6.59 9.28 -32.17
CA LYS A 75 7.88 9.86 -32.50
C LYS A 75 8.99 8.79 -32.44
N SER A 76 9.86 8.75 -33.45
CA SER A 76 10.97 7.77 -33.54
C SER A 76 11.91 7.82 -32.34
N GLU A 77 12.25 9.03 -31.90
CA GLU A 77 13.15 9.29 -30.76
C GLU A 77 12.70 8.58 -29.47
N TRP A 78 11.39 8.63 -29.18
CA TRP A 78 10.82 7.95 -28.02
C TRP A 78 10.82 6.43 -28.17
N ARG A 79 10.53 5.93 -29.37
CA ARG A 79 10.59 4.49 -29.65
C ARG A 79 12.00 3.95 -29.51
N GLU A 80 13.00 4.67 -29.99
CA GLU A 80 14.41 4.31 -29.89
C GLU A 80 14.86 4.29 -28.43
N ARG A 81 14.50 5.32 -27.66
CA ARG A 81 14.80 5.39 -26.23
C ARG A 81 14.19 4.22 -25.46
N VAL A 82 12.89 3.96 -25.63
CA VAL A 82 12.21 2.85 -24.95
C VAL A 82 12.79 1.50 -25.36
N ARG A 83 13.09 1.29 -26.65
CA ARG A 83 13.74 0.07 -27.14
C ARG A 83 15.13 -0.13 -26.54
N PHE A 84 15.89 0.94 -26.42
CA PHE A 84 17.22 0.92 -25.80
C PHE A 84 17.10 0.48 -24.33
N ASP A 85 16.25 1.15 -23.55
CA ASP A 85 16.05 0.86 -22.11
C ASP A 85 15.53 -0.58 -21.90
N MET A 86 14.57 -1.05 -22.73
CA MET A 86 14.09 -2.44 -22.71
C MET A 86 15.22 -3.44 -23.07
N GLY A 87 16.04 -3.11 -24.07
CA GLY A 87 17.17 -3.95 -24.48
C GLY A 87 18.25 -4.03 -23.41
N GLU A 88 18.49 -2.94 -22.67
CA GLU A 88 19.39 -2.92 -21.52
C GLU A 88 18.84 -3.78 -20.38
N ALA A 89 17.57 -3.57 -20.01
CA ALA A 89 16.91 -4.37 -18.99
C ALA A 89 16.87 -5.86 -19.33
N TRP A 90 16.67 -6.22 -20.59
CA TRP A 90 16.73 -7.61 -21.06
C TRP A 90 18.12 -8.20 -20.94
N ARG A 91 19.15 -7.43 -21.30
CA ARG A 91 20.56 -7.87 -21.16
C ARG A 91 20.94 -8.09 -19.69
N ASP A 92 20.50 -7.21 -18.80
CA ASP A 92 20.70 -7.36 -17.36
C ASP A 92 19.99 -8.59 -16.81
N ALA A 93 18.73 -8.79 -17.16
CA ALA A 93 17.95 -9.94 -16.75
C ALA A 93 18.55 -11.25 -17.29
N SER A 94 18.89 -11.31 -18.61
CA SER A 94 19.51 -12.50 -19.22
C SER A 94 20.91 -12.75 -18.66
N GLY A 95 21.68 -11.68 -18.39
CA GLY A 95 22.97 -11.75 -17.74
C GLY A 95 22.91 -12.31 -16.31
N ALA A 96 21.80 -12.06 -15.60
CA ALA A 96 21.57 -12.62 -14.28
C ALA A 96 21.51 -14.15 -14.30
N PHE A 97 20.87 -14.74 -15.31
CA PHE A 97 20.82 -16.21 -15.45
C PHE A 97 22.16 -16.84 -15.86
N THR A 98 22.95 -16.15 -16.69
CA THR A 98 24.17 -16.71 -17.25
C THR A 98 25.42 -16.49 -16.40
N ARG A 99 25.38 -15.53 -15.46
CA ARG A 99 26.51 -15.13 -14.61
C ARG A 99 26.12 -15.13 -13.14
N PRO A 100 26.03 -16.31 -12.49
CA PRO A 100 25.81 -16.39 -11.05
C PRO A 100 26.95 -15.65 -10.33
N ARG A 101 26.64 -14.87 -9.30
CA ARG A 101 27.52 -13.95 -8.54
C ARG A 101 27.55 -12.51 -9.08
N THR A 102 26.74 -12.16 -10.06
CA THR A 102 26.51 -10.75 -10.42
C THR A 102 25.43 -10.12 -9.55
N GLU A 103 25.39 -8.81 -9.55
CA GLU A 103 24.37 -8.05 -8.83
C GLU A 103 22.97 -8.23 -9.41
N ALA A 104 22.88 -8.38 -10.73
CA ALA A 104 21.64 -8.70 -11.41
C ALA A 104 21.07 -10.06 -10.94
N PHE A 105 21.93 -11.04 -10.67
CA PHE A 105 21.54 -12.33 -10.08
C PHE A 105 20.97 -12.16 -8.66
N GLY A 106 21.62 -11.34 -7.81
CA GLY A 106 21.10 -11.03 -6.47
C GLY A 106 19.75 -10.34 -6.51
N ALA A 107 19.57 -9.37 -7.39
CA ALA A 107 18.28 -8.69 -7.59
C ALA A 107 17.20 -9.67 -8.06
N LEU A 108 17.53 -10.56 -9.00
CA LEU A 108 16.61 -11.58 -9.48
C LEU A 108 16.17 -12.53 -8.36
N ILE A 109 17.10 -13.01 -7.52
CA ILE A 109 16.76 -13.90 -6.38
C ILE A 109 15.77 -13.20 -5.44
N ILE A 110 16.05 -11.98 -5.05
CA ILE A 110 15.16 -11.22 -4.14
C ILE A 110 13.80 -11.01 -4.79
N PHE A 111 13.76 -10.63 -6.06
CA PHE A 111 12.50 -10.42 -6.76
C PHE A 111 11.69 -11.72 -6.88
N VAL A 112 12.31 -12.83 -7.25
CA VAL A 112 11.66 -14.16 -7.33
C VAL A 112 11.19 -14.63 -5.96
N PHE A 113 12.00 -14.42 -4.92
CA PHE A 113 11.61 -14.73 -3.54
C PHE A 113 10.35 -13.95 -3.11
N PHE A 114 10.32 -12.62 -3.31
CA PHE A 114 9.13 -11.85 -2.98
C PHE A 114 7.95 -12.16 -3.90
N ALA A 115 8.18 -12.47 -5.16
CA ALA A 115 7.12 -12.93 -6.06
C ALA A 115 6.45 -14.21 -5.53
N PHE A 116 7.25 -15.17 -5.06
CA PHE A 116 6.74 -16.38 -4.42
C PHE A 116 5.96 -16.05 -3.13
N VAL A 117 6.55 -15.25 -2.23
CA VAL A 117 5.91 -14.85 -0.97
C VAL A 117 4.57 -14.17 -1.23
N PHE A 118 4.53 -13.19 -2.13
CA PHE A 118 3.28 -12.47 -2.43
C PHE A 118 2.26 -13.35 -3.16
N TRP A 119 2.71 -14.25 -4.04
CA TRP A 119 1.82 -15.21 -4.67
C TRP A 119 1.08 -16.04 -3.60
N GLN A 120 1.81 -16.59 -2.63
CA GLN A 120 1.24 -17.37 -1.54
C GLN A 120 0.34 -16.51 -0.63
N VAL A 121 0.83 -15.35 -0.19
CA VAL A 121 0.09 -14.51 0.76
C VAL A 121 -1.17 -13.91 0.15
N PHE A 122 -1.10 -13.34 -1.06
CA PHE A 122 -2.30 -12.77 -1.69
C PHE A 122 -3.24 -13.84 -2.25
N GLY A 123 -2.73 -15.02 -2.61
CA GLY A 123 -3.56 -16.20 -2.89
C GLY A 123 -4.36 -16.68 -1.67
N ARG A 124 -3.87 -16.37 -0.45
CA ARG A 124 -4.54 -16.68 0.81
C ARG A 124 -5.33 -15.49 1.39
N ALA A 125 -5.15 -14.27 0.86
CA ALA A 125 -5.88 -13.09 1.34
C ALA A 125 -7.40 -13.19 1.08
N MET A 126 -7.79 -13.76 -0.06
CA MET A 126 -9.16 -14.17 -0.38
C MET A 126 -9.11 -15.38 -1.30
N PHE A 127 -9.80 -16.45 -0.96
CA PHE A 127 -9.93 -17.63 -1.81
C PHE A 127 -11.30 -18.29 -1.64
N VAL A 128 -11.73 -18.99 -2.71
CA VAL A 128 -13.00 -19.69 -2.74
C VAL A 128 -12.74 -21.20 -2.70
N ARG A 129 -13.41 -21.90 -1.77
CA ARG A 129 -13.34 -23.36 -1.66
C ARG A 129 -14.72 -23.92 -1.33
N GLY A 130 -15.20 -24.86 -2.13
CA GLY A 130 -16.51 -25.48 -1.92
C GLY A 130 -17.71 -24.53 -2.02
N GLY A 131 -17.54 -23.36 -2.64
CA GLY A 131 -18.56 -22.31 -2.72
C GLY A 131 -18.63 -21.42 -1.48
N GLU A 132 -17.66 -21.52 -0.58
CA GLU A 132 -17.46 -20.65 0.58
C GLU A 132 -16.28 -19.70 0.33
N ILE A 133 -16.27 -18.53 0.96
CA ILE A 133 -15.19 -17.53 0.87
C ILE A 133 -14.41 -17.53 2.16
N PHE A 134 -13.09 -17.61 2.04
CA PHE A 134 -12.14 -17.65 3.16
C PHE A 134 -11.06 -16.57 3.04
N THR A 135 -10.46 -16.22 4.18
CA THR A 135 -9.15 -15.59 4.28
C THR A 135 -8.20 -16.46 5.09
N GLY A 136 -6.95 -16.55 4.68
CA GLY A 136 -5.85 -17.20 5.43
C GLY A 136 -4.96 -16.20 6.17
N VAL A 137 -5.39 -14.93 6.27
CA VAL A 137 -4.65 -13.86 6.95
C VAL A 137 -5.53 -13.31 8.06
N ASP A 138 -5.21 -13.63 9.32
CA ASP A 138 -6.07 -13.28 10.48
C ASP A 138 -6.39 -11.78 10.56
N ASN A 139 -5.41 -10.93 10.25
CA ASN A 139 -5.60 -9.48 10.29
C ASN A 139 -6.48 -8.93 9.15
N ASN A 140 -6.85 -9.78 8.19
CA ASN A 140 -7.76 -9.42 7.09
C ASN A 140 -9.23 -9.76 7.40
N LEU A 141 -9.47 -10.46 8.52
CA LEU A 141 -10.81 -10.77 9.00
C LEU A 141 -11.57 -9.47 9.30
N GLY A 142 -12.70 -9.27 8.70
CA GLY A 142 -13.46 -8.01 8.77
C GLY A 142 -13.06 -6.98 7.72
N ASP A 143 -11.77 -6.67 7.53
CA ASP A 143 -11.33 -5.73 6.47
C ASP A 143 -11.72 -6.25 5.07
N LEU A 144 -11.56 -7.55 4.79
CA LEU A 144 -11.94 -8.13 3.51
C LEU A 144 -13.42 -7.89 3.17
N PRO A 145 -14.41 -8.23 4.01
CA PRO A 145 -15.81 -7.97 3.71
C PRO A 145 -16.12 -6.48 3.51
N PHE A 146 -15.47 -5.59 4.23
CA PHE A 146 -15.63 -4.15 4.04
C PHE A 146 -15.16 -3.71 2.65
N HIS A 147 -13.98 -4.14 2.21
CA HIS A 147 -13.49 -3.88 0.86
C HIS A 147 -14.39 -4.50 -0.21
N LEU A 148 -14.89 -5.72 0.03
CA LEU A 148 -15.85 -6.35 -0.88
C LEU A 148 -17.14 -5.55 -1.02
N SER A 149 -17.65 -4.97 0.08
CA SER A 149 -18.85 -4.12 0.07
C SER A 149 -18.67 -2.87 -0.79
N ILE A 150 -17.48 -2.25 -0.77
CA ILE A 150 -17.15 -1.10 -1.62
C ILE A 150 -17.04 -1.53 -3.09
N ILE A 151 -16.28 -2.60 -3.37
CA ILE A 151 -16.06 -3.11 -4.73
C ILE A 151 -17.39 -3.48 -5.38
N THR A 152 -18.22 -4.28 -4.70
CA THR A 152 -19.52 -4.72 -5.23
C THR A 152 -20.51 -3.55 -5.32
N GLY A 153 -20.42 -2.58 -4.39
CA GLY A 153 -21.19 -1.35 -4.44
C GLY A 153 -21.00 -0.60 -5.76
N PHE A 154 -19.76 -0.46 -6.22
CA PHE A 154 -19.46 0.13 -7.52
C PHE A 154 -19.76 -0.80 -8.69
N ALA A 155 -19.40 -2.10 -8.59
CA ALA A 155 -19.53 -3.04 -9.70
C ALA A 155 -20.97 -3.49 -9.96
N HIS A 156 -21.79 -3.65 -8.92
CA HIS A 156 -23.14 -4.24 -9.01
C HIS A 156 -24.24 -3.37 -8.39
N GLY A 157 -23.86 -2.38 -7.57
CA GLY A 157 -24.80 -1.56 -6.81
C GLY A 157 -25.08 -0.18 -7.42
N GLU A 158 -24.45 0.18 -8.54
CA GLU A 158 -24.57 1.51 -9.16
C GLU A 158 -24.33 2.66 -8.15
N ASN A 159 -23.35 2.52 -7.26
CA ASN A 159 -23.11 3.43 -6.14
C ASN A 159 -22.50 4.76 -6.58
N PHE A 160 -23.24 5.54 -7.37
CA PHE A 160 -22.88 6.88 -7.85
C PHE A 160 -24.02 7.88 -7.63
N PRO A 161 -23.83 9.02 -6.92
CA PRO A 161 -22.62 9.35 -6.15
C PRO A 161 -22.37 8.36 -5.01
N PRO A 162 -21.11 8.09 -4.64
CA PRO A 162 -20.80 7.07 -3.64
C PRO A 162 -21.39 7.38 -2.27
N VAL A 163 -22.18 6.44 -1.76
CA VAL A 163 -22.65 6.42 -0.36
C VAL A 163 -21.95 5.30 0.40
N HIS A 164 -21.88 5.44 1.71
CA HIS A 164 -21.23 4.43 2.55
C HIS A 164 -22.01 3.11 2.50
N PRO A 165 -21.37 1.97 2.16
CA PRO A 165 -22.09 0.72 1.97
C PRO A 165 -22.70 0.18 3.25
N GLU A 166 -22.10 0.51 4.41
CA GLU A 166 -22.49 0.04 5.74
C GLU A 166 -23.22 1.12 6.57
N TYR A 167 -23.54 2.29 6.03
CA TYR A 167 -24.24 3.32 6.79
C TYR A 167 -25.09 4.18 5.85
N ALA A 168 -26.33 3.77 5.65
CA ALA A 168 -27.24 4.41 4.71
C ALA A 168 -27.39 5.92 4.95
N GLY A 169 -27.40 6.69 3.85
CA GLY A 169 -27.52 8.14 3.89
C GLY A 169 -26.22 8.90 4.13
N ALA A 170 -25.13 8.22 4.54
CA ALA A 170 -23.82 8.86 4.65
C ALA A 170 -23.06 8.79 3.33
N ARG A 171 -22.23 9.80 3.06
CA ARG A 171 -21.30 9.78 1.92
C ARG A 171 -20.14 8.83 2.22
N LEU A 172 -19.64 8.12 1.19
CA LEU A 172 -18.40 7.34 1.29
C LEU A 172 -17.21 8.31 1.29
N THR A 173 -16.66 8.58 2.46
CA THR A 173 -15.50 9.45 2.67
C THR A 173 -14.21 8.66 2.95
N TYR A 174 -14.30 7.34 3.12
CA TYR A 174 -13.17 6.43 3.18
C TYR A 174 -12.41 6.41 1.83
N PRO A 175 -11.06 6.40 1.82
CA PRO A 175 -10.29 6.31 0.58
C PRO A 175 -10.58 5.00 -0.17
N PHE A 176 -11.18 5.08 -1.34
CA PHE A 176 -11.74 3.94 -2.06
C PHE A 176 -11.10 3.67 -3.43
N THR A 177 -10.11 4.45 -3.85
CA THR A 177 -9.57 4.37 -5.23
C THR A 177 -9.10 2.97 -5.61
N VAL A 178 -8.46 2.23 -4.70
CA VAL A 178 -7.96 0.87 -4.97
C VAL A 178 -9.15 -0.10 -5.15
N ASP A 179 -10.15 -0.02 -4.29
CA ASP A 179 -11.35 -0.84 -4.41
C ASP A 179 -12.16 -0.48 -5.67
N PHE A 180 -12.13 0.79 -6.08
CA PHE A 180 -12.75 1.22 -7.32
C PHE A 180 -12.02 0.65 -8.55
N VAL A 181 -10.69 0.57 -8.54
CA VAL A 181 -9.91 -0.09 -9.61
C VAL A 181 -10.27 -1.57 -9.68
N ALA A 182 -10.36 -2.28 -8.55
CA ALA A 182 -10.86 -3.66 -8.50
C ALA A 182 -12.27 -3.78 -9.08
N ALA A 183 -13.18 -2.84 -8.75
CA ALA A 183 -14.54 -2.79 -9.32
C ALA A 183 -14.53 -2.58 -10.84
N MET A 184 -13.62 -1.74 -11.38
CA MET A 184 -13.43 -1.58 -12.82
C MET A 184 -13.00 -2.90 -13.47
N PHE A 185 -12.10 -3.68 -12.84
CA PHE A 185 -11.68 -4.99 -13.34
C PHE A 185 -12.83 -6.00 -13.30
N VAL A 186 -13.65 -6.02 -12.24
CA VAL A 186 -14.84 -6.86 -12.16
C VAL A 186 -15.83 -6.52 -13.29
N ARG A 187 -16.12 -5.23 -13.51
CA ARG A 187 -17.00 -4.80 -14.63
C ARG A 187 -16.41 -5.09 -16.01
N ALA A 188 -15.07 -5.18 -16.09
CA ALA A 188 -14.37 -5.58 -17.30
C ALA A 188 -14.28 -7.11 -17.48
N GLY A 189 -14.93 -7.91 -16.62
CA GLY A 189 -15.07 -9.36 -16.74
C GLY A 189 -14.11 -10.20 -15.90
N ALA A 190 -13.40 -9.61 -14.91
CA ALA A 190 -12.66 -10.38 -13.92
C ALA A 190 -13.61 -10.94 -12.85
N THR A 191 -13.23 -12.09 -12.24
CA THR A 191 -13.85 -12.52 -10.98
C THR A 191 -13.43 -11.59 -9.84
N LEU A 192 -14.21 -11.54 -8.78
CA LEU A 192 -13.90 -10.72 -7.60
C LEU A 192 -12.55 -11.11 -6.98
N GLU A 193 -12.33 -12.41 -6.79
CA GLU A 193 -11.05 -12.96 -6.33
C GLU A 193 -9.88 -12.59 -7.26
N GLY A 194 -10.06 -12.80 -8.57
CA GLY A 194 -9.04 -12.50 -9.57
C GLY A 194 -8.70 -11.01 -9.66
N ALA A 195 -9.68 -10.11 -9.53
CA ALA A 195 -9.46 -8.67 -9.52
C ALA A 195 -8.57 -8.26 -8.34
N LEU A 196 -8.91 -8.74 -7.13
CA LEU A 196 -8.13 -8.50 -5.92
C LEU A 196 -6.71 -9.06 -6.01
N PHE A 197 -6.59 -10.33 -6.41
CA PHE A 197 -5.31 -11.02 -6.47
C PHE A 197 -4.31 -10.33 -7.41
N TRP A 198 -4.72 -10.08 -8.67
CA TRP A 198 -3.82 -9.52 -9.67
C TRP A 198 -3.46 -8.06 -9.42
N GLU A 199 -4.39 -7.26 -8.92
CA GLU A 199 -4.10 -5.88 -8.52
C GLU A 199 -3.06 -5.86 -7.39
N ASN A 200 -3.29 -6.63 -6.33
CA ASN A 200 -2.40 -6.69 -5.17
C ASN A 200 -1.00 -7.21 -5.52
N ILE A 201 -0.90 -8.27 -6.36
CA ILE A 201 0.40 -8.82 -6.83
C ILE A 201 1.20 -7.76 -7.59
N VAL A 202 0.56 -7.06 -8.53
CA VAL A 202 1.25 -6.03 -9.33
C VAL A 202 1.78 -4.91 -8.44
N LEU A 203 0.96 -4.41 -7.51
CA LEU A 203 1.34 -3.35 -6.58
C LEU A 203 2.45 -3.79 -5.61
N ALA A 204 2.37 -5.01 -5.08
CA ALA A 204 3.36 -5.55 -4.16
C ALA A 204 4.72 -5.77 -4.82
N LEU A 205 4.73 -6.31 -6.05
CA LEU A 205 5.98 -6.47 -6.82
C LEU A 205 6.58 -5.13 -7.21
N ALA A 206 5.74 -4.14 -7.56
CA ALA A 206 6.19 -2.78 -7.81
C ALA A 206 6.81 -2.16 -6.55
N LEU A 207 6.22 -2.40 -5.37
CA LEU A 207 6.75 -1.94 -4.09
C LEU A 207 8.17 -2.48 -3.83
N VAL A 208 8.43 -3.77 -4.08
CA VAL A 208 9.78 -4.35 -3.91
C VAL A 208 10.80 -3.62 -4.79
N GLY A 209 10.48 -3.42 -6.07
CA GLY A 209 11.36 -2.70 -6.99
C GLY A 209 11.62 -1.25 -6.57
N LEU A 210 10.59 -0.58 -6.06
CA LEU A 210 10.69 0.80 -5.58
C LEU A 210 11.44 0.91 -4.24
N LEU A 211 11.29 -0.05 -3.33
CA LEU A 211 12.09 -0.13 -2.09
C LEU A 211 13.58 -0.31 -2.39
N TYR A 212 13.91 -1.20 -3.32
CA TYR A 212 15.27 -1.39 -3.78
C TYR A 212 15.85 -0.08 -4.37
N ARG A 213 15.12 0.54 -5.29
CA ARG A 213 15.52 1.81 -5.90
C ARG A 213 15.65 2.93 -4.88
N PHE A 214 14.68 3.07 -3.97
CA PHE A 214 14.69 4.06 -2.91
C PHE A 214 16.00 4.01 -2.09
N ALA A 215 16.37 2.82 -1.66
CA ALA A 215 17.62 2.66 -0.93
C ALA A 215 18.83 2.94 -1.82
N LEU A 216 18.85 2.46 -3.06
CA LEU A 216 19.97 2.66 -3.99
C LEU A 216 20.26 4.15 -4.21
N GLU A 217 19.20 4.96 -4.42
CA GLU A 217 19.34 6.41 -4.61
C GLU A 217 19.80 7.13 -3.33
N LEU A 218 19.18 6.83 -2.19
CA LEU A 218 19.51 7.48 -0.93
C LEU A 218 20.91 7.13 -0.41
N THR A 219 21.36 5.90 -0.66
CA THR A 219 22.65 5.38 -0.18
C THR A 219 23.79 5.55 -1.18
N ARG A 220 23.58 6.35 -2.24
CA ARG A 220 24.56 6.63 -3.29
C ARG A 220 25.09 5.35 -3.99
N GLY A 221 24.18 4.45 -4.31
CA GLY A 221 24.50 3.22 -5.04
C GLY A 221 25.01 2.08 -4.16
N ASP A 222 24.83 2.11 -2.84
CA ASP A 222 25.15 0.96 -1.98
C ASP A 222 24.17 -0.19 -2.19
N ARG A 223 24.59 -1.14 -3.00
CA ARG A 223 23.76 -2.27 -3.43
C ARG A 223 23.43 -3.25 -2.33
N VAL A 224 24.34 -3.45 -1.36
CA VAL A 224 24.05 -4.32 -0.20
C VAL A 224 22.95 -3.69 0.64
N ALA A 225 23.03 -2.39 0.91
CA ALA A 225 21.96 -1.68 1.59
C ALA A 225 20.64 -1.71 0.80
N ALA A 226 20.71 -1.58 -0.54
CA ALA A 226 19.54 -1.66 -1.41
C ALA A 226 18.89 -3.05 -1.37
N PHE A 227 19.64 -4.15 -1.31
CA PHE A 227 19.11 -5.51 -1.17
C PHE A 227 18.51 -5.77 0.22
N LEU A 228 19.10 -5.22 1.27
CA LEU A 228 18.59 -5.40 2.63
C LEU A 228 17.29 -4.62 2.87
N THR A 229 17.09 -3.53 2.16
CA THR A 229 15.94 -2.63 2.40
C THR A 229 14.57 -3.30 2.20
N PRO A 230 14.24 -3.99 1.11
CA PRO A 230 12.97 -4.71 1.01
C PRO A 230 12.79 -5.77 2.10
N VAL A 231 13.86 -6.48 2.47
CA VAL A 231 13.81 -7.52 3.51
C VAL A 231 13.49 -6.90 4.86
N LEU A 232 14.21 -5.85 5.27
CA LEU A 232 13.96 -5.15 6.53
C LEU A 232 12.59 -4.48 6.56
N ALA A 233 12.16 -3.87 5.47
CA ALA A 233 10.86 -3.21 5.40
C ALA A 233 9.70 -4.20 5.49
N LEU A 234 9.75 -5.30 4.73
CA LEU A 234 8.62 -6.20 4.56
C LEU A 234 8.55 -7.32 5.61
N PHE A 235 9.68 -7.75 6.15
CA PHE A 235 9.72 -8.71 7.26
C PHE A 235 9.94 -8.03 8.63
N SER A 236 9.55 -6.75 8.74
CA SER A 236 9.66 -6.05 10.00
C SER A 236 8.95 -6.78 11.14
N GLY A 237 9.59 -6.80 12.29
CA GLY A 237 9.05 -7.37 13.52
C GLY A 237 9.96 -7.07 14.69
N GLY A 238 9.45 -7.20 15.90
CA GLY A 238 10.21 -7.00 17.12
C GLY A 238 10.83 -8.29 17.66
N MET A 239 10.75 -8.44 18.97
CA MET A 239 11.28 -9.59 19.70
C MET A 239 10.28 -10.75 19.78
N GLY A 240 9.23 -10.79 18.97
CA GLY A 240 8.20 -11.85 19.00
C GLY A 240 8.74 -13.24 18.73
N TRP A 241 9.86 -13.37 17.99
CA TRP A 241 10.55 -14.64 17.82
C TRP A 241 10.99 -15.29 19.15
N LEU A 242 11.10 -14.53 20.25
CA LEU A 242 11.33 -15.09 21.57
C LEU A 242 10.14 -15.91 22.08
N LEU A 243 8.91 -15.56 21.69
CA LEU A 243 7.73 -16.39 21.99
C LEU A 243 7.85 -17.73 21.27
N PHE A 244 8.19 -17.72 19.99
CA PHE A 244 8.43 -18.93 19.22
C PHE A 244 9.50 -19.84 19.87
N VAL A 245 10.65 -19.26 20.27
CA VAL A 245 11.70 -20.03 20.98
C VAL A 245 11.19 -20.59 22.31
N ARG A 246 10.41 -19.80 23.07
CA ARG A 246 9.81 -20.24 24.32
C ARG A 246 8.82 -21.39 24.12
N GLU A 247 7.94 -21.30 23.14
CA GLU A 247 6.97 -22.33 22.78
C GLU A 247 7.66 -23.62 22.35
N TRP A 248 8.68 -23.52 21.51
CA TRP A 248 9.49 -24.65 21.13
C TRP A 248 10.23 -25.28 22.32
N SER A 249 10.86 -24.46 23.18
CA SER A 249 11.60 -24.94 24.35
C SER A 249 10.72 -25.53 25.45
N ALA A 250 9.43 -25.22 25.47
CA ALA A 250 8.46 -25.84 26.36
C ALA A 250 8.25 -27.34 26.09
N GLY A 251 8.73 -27.87 24.95
CA GLY A 251 8.89 -29.29 24.67
C GLY A 251 7.59 -30.07 24.41
N ALA A 252 6.44 -29.38 24.27
CA ALA A 252 5.16 -30.04 24.00
C ALA A 252 5.07 -30.61 22.58
N ILE A 253 5.75 -29.97 21.62
CA ILE A 253 5.75 -30.32 20.20
C ILE A 253 7.13 -30.13 19.56
N GLY A 254 7.44 -30.90 18.50
CA GLY A 254 8.69 -30.78 17.77
C GLY A 254 8.79 -29.49 16.95
N LEU A 255 10.01 -29.02 16.64
CA LEU A 255 10.26 -27.81 15.86
C LEU A 255 9.49 -27.79 14.52
N TRP A 256 9.54 -28.90 13.79
CA TRP A 256 8.87 -29.01 12.48
C TRP A 256 7.36 -29.01 12.59
N GLU A 257 6.82 -29.58 13.64
CA GLU A 257 5.39 -29.57 13.94
C GLU A 257 4.92 -28.16 14.31
N LEU A 258 5.68 -27.46 15.17
CA LEU A 258 5.41 -26.05 15.49
C LEU A 258 5.44 -25.16 14.25
N LEU A 259 6.46 -25.30 13.40
CA LEU A 259 6.55 -24.56 12.14
C LEU A 259 5.42 -24.89 11.16
N GLY A 260 4.91 -26.12 11.17
CA GLY A 260 3.78 -26.53 10.34
C GLY A 260 2.42 -25.98 10.80
N ARG A 261 2.31 -25.56 12.07
CA ARG A 261 1.05 -25.08 12.69
C ARG A 261 1.30 -23.98 13.70
N LEU A 262 1.87 -22.85 13.24
CA LEU A 262 2.10 -21.70 14.11
C LEU A 262 0.78 -21.21 14.73
N PRO A 263 0.68 -21.12 16.07
CA PRO A 263 -0.60 -20.93 16.77
C PRO A 263 -1.15 -19.51 16.62
N HIS A 264 -0.29 -18.51 16.46
CA HIS A 264 -0.64 -17.09 16.40
C HIS A 264 0.41 -16.27 15.66
N ASP A 265 0.12 -15.00 15.43
CA ASP A 265 1.09 -14.04 14.92
C ASP A 265 2.11 -13.64 16.01
N TYR A 266 3.38 -13.45 15.62
CA TYR A 266 4.48 -13.12 16.52
C TYR A 266 4.80 -11.61 16.53
N THR A 267 4.27 -10.84 15.61
CA THR A 267 4.47 -9.38 15.57
C THR A 267 3.29 -8.60 16.13
N ILE A 268 2.11 -9.23 16.24
CA ILE A 268 0.92 -8.62 16.82
C ILE A 268 0.25 -9.62 17.79
N SER A 269 0.18 -9.27 19.05
CA SER A 269 -0.47 -10.05 20.11
C SER A 269 -0.79 -9.14 21.28
N THR A 270 -2.06 -8.82 21.46
CA THR A 270 -2.51 -7.94 22.56
C THR A 270 -2.14 -8.51 23.92
N VAL A 271 -2.35 -9.82 24.12
CA VAL A 271 -2.04 -10.51 25.39
C VAL A 271 -0.56 -10.40 25.75
N ASN A 272 0.32 -10.52 24.75
CA ASN A 272 1.76 -10.45 24.94
C ASN A 272 2.32 -9.03 24.77
N GLY A 273 1.46 -8.03 24.46
CA GLY A 273 1.86 -6.63 24.29
C GLY A 273 2.75 -6.36 23.06
N TYR A 274 2.62 -7.18 22.00
CA TYR A 274 3.17 -6.89 20.68
C TYR A 274 2.12 -6.16 19.86
N ARG A 275 2.48 -5.01 19.29
CA ARG A 275 1.55 -4.12 18.60
C ARG A 275 2.04 -3.64 17.23
N TRP A 276 3.32 -3.93 16.88
CA TRP A 276 3.93 -3.41 15.66
C TRP A 276 3.30 -3.99 14.38
N GLY A 277 2.98 -5.28 14.39
CA GLY A 277 2.46 -5.98 13.21
C GLY A 277 3.48 -6.16 12.08
N ASN A 278 3.42 -7.26 11.35
CA ASN A 278 4.23 -7.45 10.15
C ASN A 278 3.69 -6.58 9.00
N ALA A 279 4.58 -6.00 8.21
CA ALA A 279 4.19 -5.12 7.10
C ALA A 279 3.29 -5.84 6.06
N ILE A 280 3.57 -7.09 5.72
CA ILE A 280 2.82 -7.83 4.70
C ILE A 280 1.45 -8.23 5.25
N THR A 281 1.41 -8.98 6.37
CA THR A 281 0.19 -9.62 6.87
C THR A 281 -0.74 -8.67 7.62
N THR A 282 -0.21 -7.58 8.19
CA THR A 282 -0.98 -6.68 9.05
C THR A 282 -1.27 -5.32 8.39
N LEU A 283 -0.41 -4.88 7.44
CA LEU A 283 -0.58 -3.58 6.78
C LEU A 283 -0.97 -3.71 5.31
N LEU A 284 -0.21 -4.47 4.50
CA LEU A 284 -0.40 -4.46 3.04
C LEU A 284 -1.59 -5.30 2.59
N VAL A 285 -1.89 -6.41 3.28
CA VAL A 285 -3.05 -7.26 2.94
C VAL A 285 -4.36 -6.59 3.36
N PRO A 286 -4.57 -6.19 4.62
CA PRO A 286 -5.85 -5.61 5.04
C PRO A 286 -6.00 -4.15 4.61
N GLN A 287 -4.91 -3.39 4.46
CA GLN A 287 -4.96 -1.96 4.13
C GLN A 287 -4.61 -1.71 2.66
N ARG A 288 -5.53 -2.06 1.76
CA ARG A 288 -5.34 -1.95 0.30
C ARG A 288 -4.94 -0.55 -0.17
N GLY A 289 -5.50 0.50 0.45
CA GLY A 289 -5.11 1.88 0.20
C GLY A 289 -3.63 2.15 0.49
N LEU A 290 -3.05 1.53 1.54
CA LEU A 290 -1.63 1.64 1.85
C LEU A 290 -0.77 0.85 0.84
N LEU A 291 -1.23 -0.29 0.33
CA LEU A 291 -0.52 -1.09 -0.68
C LEU A 291 -0.25 -0.28 -1.96
N LEU A 292 -1.15 0.64 -2.35
CA LEU A 292 -0.91 1.58 -3.45
C LEU A 292 -0.25 2.88 -2.97
N GLY A 293 -0.63 3.40 -1.80
CA GLY A 293 -0.12 4.68 -1.28
C GLY A 293 1.37 4.65 -0.96
N LEU A 294 1.88 3.55 -0.42
CA LEU A 294 3.29 3.41 -0.05
C LEU A 294 4.25 3.47 -1.25
N PRO A 295 4.05 2.71 -2.35
CA PRO A 295 4.89 2.84 -3.53
C PRO A 295 4.79 4.22 -4.19
N LEU A 296 3.62 4.86 -4.19
CA LEU A 296 3.49 6.25 -4.68
C LEU A 296 4.32 7.21 -3.82
N ALA A 297 4.31 7.04 -2.49
CA ALA A 297 5.16 7.83 -1.60
C ALA A 297 6.66 7.65 -1.89
N LEU A 298 7.10 6.41 -2.12
CA LEU A 298 8.50 6.14 -2.49
C LEU A 298 8.90 6.85 -3.77
N ILE A 299 8.05 6.85 -4.80
CA ILE A 299 8.31 7.58 -6.04
C ILE A 299 8.50 9.08 -5.74
N ILE A 300 7.60 9.69 -4.97
CA ILE A 300 7.64 11.11 -4.61
C ILE A 300 8.93 11.44 -3.83
N ILE A 301 9.27 10.65 -2.82
CA ILE A 301 10.45 10.87 -1.99
C ILE A 301 11.73 10.72 -2.81
N ILE A 302 11.80 9.77 -3.74
CA ILE A 302 12.92 9.62 -4.69
C ILE A 302 13.04 10.89 -5.55
N GLN A 303 11.93 11.42 -6.10
CA GLN A 303 11.99 12.64 -6.92
C GLN A 303 12.43 13.86 -6.11
N TRP A 304 12.00 14.01 -4.85
CA TRP A 304 12.49 15.06 -3.96
C TRP A 304 13.99 14.94 -3.71
N TRP A 305 14.47 13.70 -3.42
CA TRP A 305 15.89 13.45 -3.21
C TRP A 305 16.73 13.84 -4.42
N LEU A 306 16.31 13.43 -5.61
CA LEU A 306 17.02 13.73 -6.85
C LEU A 306 16.95 15.23 -7.18
N ALA A 307 15.76 15.83 -7.16
CA ALA A 307 15.58 17.25 -7.47
C ALA A 307 16.37 18.18 -6.53
N THR A 308 16.52 17.83 -5.26
CA THR A 308 17.28 18.63 -4.29
C THR A 308 18.79 18.42 -4.37
N GLY A 309 19.28 17.47 -5.15
CA GLY A 309 20.71 17.07 -5.26
C GLY A 309 21.43 17.61 -6.49
N GLU A 310 20.75 17.92 -7.57
CA GLU A 310 21.35 18.16 -8.90
C GLU A 310 22.36 19.34 -8.99
N GLU A 311 22.20 20.40 -8.19
CA GLU A 311 23.21 21.51 -8.20
C GLU A 311 24.51 21.25 -7.42
N ALA A 312 24.52 20.24 -6.54
CA ALA A 312 25.75 19.90 -5.82
C ALA A 312 26.77 19.17 -6.71
N GLY A 313 26.29 18.54 -7.82
CA GLY A 313 27.12 17.87 -8.80
C GLY A 313 27.76 18.82 -9.82
N GLU A 314 27.06 19.88 -10.23
CA GLU A 314 27.57 20.83 -11.23
C GLU A 314 28.70 21.73 -10.71
N ARG A 315 28.74 22.02 -9.41
CA ARG A 315 29.86 22.78 -8.78
C ARG A 315 31.08 21.93 -8.45
N GLY A 316 30.96 20.58 -8.48
CA GLY A 316 32.05 19.66 -8.10
C GLY A 316 32.72 18.93 -9.29
N SER A 317 32.08 18.88 -10.48
CA SER A 317 32.56 18.13 -11.63
C SER A 317 33.32 18.95 -12.69
N GLY A 318 33.34 20.25 -12.57
CA GLY A 318 34.08 21.12 -13.48
C GLY A 318 35.58 21.23 -13.17
N GLY A 319 36.32 20.13 -13.22
CA GLY A 319 37.78 20.23 -13.21
C GLY A 319 38.58 19.08 -12.59
N ALA A 320 37.99 18.28 -11.70
CA ALA A 320 38.77 17.26 -10.98
C ALA A 320 38.70 15.84 -11.59
N GLY A 321 37.68 15.57 -12.43
CA GLY A 321 37.47 14.27 -13.06
C GLY A 321 38.35 14.04 -14.28
N GLU A 322 38.46 15.05 -15.14
CA GLU A 322 39.27 14.97 -16.38
C GLU A 322 40.78 14.96 -16.10
N GLU A 323 41.27 15.76 -15.14
CA GLU A 323 42.71 15.75 -14.80
C GLU A 323 43.15 14.43 -14.17
N ARG A 324 42.33 13.76 -13.38
CA ARG A 324 42.67 12.42 -12.83
C ARG A 324 42.62 11.30 -13.88
N GLU A 325 41.79 11.41 -14.87
CA GLU A 325 41.73 10.43 -15.97
C GLU A 325 42.88 10.61 -16.97
N ILE A 326 43.27 11.85 -17.23
CA ILE A 326 44.44 12.20 -18.05
C ILE A 326 45.75 11.80 -17.34
N ALA A 327 45.85 12.00 -16.02
CA ALA A 327 47.03 11.58 -15.24
C ALA A 327 47.17 10.05 -15.15
N ARG A 328 46.06 9.29 -15.08
CA ARG A 328 46.10 7.80 -15.13
C ARG A 328 46.48 7.25 -16.49
N ARG A 329 46.18 7.97 -17.60
CA ARG A 329 46.54 7.56 -18.95
C ARG A 329 48.01 7.76 -19.29
N LYS A 330 48.72 8.69 -18.60
CA LYS A 330 50.14 8.92 -18.82
C LYS A 330 51.09 7.98 -18.07
N GLY A 331 50.57 7.17 -17.13
CA GLY A 331 51.38 6.30 -16.26
C GLY A 331 51.48 4.82 -16.67
N SER A 332 50.87 4.36 -17.77
CA SER A 332 50.85 2.96 -18.16
C SER A 332 51.18 2.75 -19.65
N SER A 333 52.45 2.97 -20.00
CA SER A 333 53.01 2.53 -21.25
C SER A 333 53.72 1.21 -21.04
N GLY A 334 52.95 0.10 -21.13
CA GLY A 334 53.45 -1.27 -21.10
C GLY A 334 52.61 -2.13 -22.03
N LYS A 335 53.24 -2.60 -23.14
CA LYS A 335 52.66 -3.49 -24.15
C LYS A 335 51.96 -4.70 -23.58
N LYS A 336 50.69 -4.97 -23.98
CA LYS A 336 50.18 -6.27 -24.41
C LYS A 336 48.68 -6.22 -24.76
N GLY A 337 48.34 -6.72 -25.93
CA GLY A 337 47.05 -7.31 -26.30
C GLY A 337 45.83 -6.35 -26.39
N LYS A 338 45.58 -5.76 -27.56
CA LYS A 338 44.32 -5.09 -27.91
C LYS A 338 43.17 -6.09 -27.92
N ARG A 339 42.50 -6.26 -26.77
CA ARG A 339 41.10 -6.64 -26.75
C ARG A 339 40.32 -5.34 -26.91
N VAL A 340 39.72 -5.10 -28.05
CA VAL A 340 38.82 -3.99 -28.29
C VAL A 340 37.61 -4.23 -27.39
N LEU A 341 37.63 -3.62 -26.18
CA LEU A 341 36.43 -3.43 -25.39
C LEU A 341 35.60 -2.38 -26.13
N THR A 342 34.60 -2.83 -26.86
CA THR A 342 33.56 -1.93 -27.38
C THR A 342 32.99 -1.16 -26.22
N LYS A 343 33.17 0.17 -26.26
CA LYS A 343 32.56 1.11 -25.30
C LYS A 343 31.05 0.80 -25.27
N PRO A 344 30.42 0.66 -24.11
CA PRO A 344 28.97 0.54 -24.07
C PRO A 344 28.34 1.69 -24.86
N ALA A 345 27.36 1.38 -25.70
CA ALA A 345 26.67 2.40 -26.48
C ALA A 345 26.07 3.43 -25.51
N GLU A 346 26.35 4.70 -25.73
CA GLU A 346 25.74 5.76 -24.94
C GLU A 346 24.22 5.76 -25.20
N PRO A 347 23.40 5.87 -24.15
CA PRO A 347 21.96 5.89 -24.31
C PRO A 347 21.56 7.08 -25.17
N PRO A 348 20.62 6.93 -26.13
CA PRO A 348 20.09 8.07 -26.87
C PRO A 348 19.50 9.08 -25.88
N PRO A 349 19.68 10.38 -26.07
CA PRO A 349 19.17 11.39 -25.16
C PRO A 349 17.65 11.25 -25.03
N VAL A 350 17.14 11.43 -23.82
CA VAL A 350 15.69 11.53 -23.63
C VAL A 350 15.22 12.81 -24.31
N PRO A 351 14.28 12.74 -25.26
CA PRO A 351 13.82 13.90 -25.98
C PRO A 351 13.36 15.02 -25.02
N ALA A 352 13.74 16.27 -25.33
CA ALA A 352 13.31 17.40 -24.52
C ALA A 352 11.79 17.55 -24.62
N PHE A 353 11.10 17.57 -23.46
CA PHE A 353 9.68 17.87 -23.41
C PHE A 353 9.50 19.39 -23.61
N SER A 354 8.97 19.78 -24.77
CA SER A 354 8.59 21.15 -25.08
C SER A 354 7.08 21.27 -25.05
N LEU A 355 6.56 22.14 -24.19
CA LEU A 355 5.16 22.56 -24.22
C LEU A 355 5.01 23.59 -25.37
N TYR A 356 4.73 23.08 -26.57
CA TYR A 356 4.42 23.96 -27.69
C TYR A 356 3.07 24.68 -27.44
N PRO A 357 2.96 26.01 -27.54
CA PRO A 357 3.90 26.97 -28.16
C PRO A 357 4.83 27.75 -27.20
N LEU A 358 4.96 27.31 -25.93
CA LEU A 358 5.80 28.02 -24.95
C LEU A 358 7.28 27.66 -25.14
N PRO A 359 8.19 28.67 -25.28
CA PRO A 359 9.62 28.46 -25.55
C PRO A 359 10.40 27.98 -24.30
N PHE A 360 9.74 27.42 -23.28
CA PHE A 360 10.40 27.00 -22.07
C PHE A 360 10.71 25.49 -22.10
N VAL A 361 11.99 25.15 -22.22
CA VAL A 361 12.49 23.83 -21.88
C VAL A 361 12.51 23.75 -20.35
N LEU A 362 11.62 22.93 -19.79
CA LEU A 362 11.58 22.70 -18.34
C LEU A 362 12.82 21.91 -17.91
N SER A 363 13.54 22.41 -16.90
CA SER A 363 14.71 21.74 -16.37
C SER A 363 14.35 20.42 -15.67
N PRO A 364 15.26 19.42 -15.63
CA PRO A 364 14.98 18.15 -14.98
C PRO A 364 14.46 18.25 -13.54
N PRO A 365 15.00 19.10 -12.63
CA PRO A 365 14.45 19.28 -11.29
C PRO A 365 12.99 19.77 -11.28
N VAL A 366 12.63 20.66 -12.19
CA VAL A 366 11.24 21.14 -12.34
C VAL A 366 10.31 19.99 -12.74
N LEU A 367 10.70 19.21 -13.76
CA LEU A 367 9.91 18.06 -14.21
C LEU A 367 9.73 17.01 -13.10
N ARG A 368 10.80 16.74 -12.31
CA ARG A 368 10.73 15.85 -11.16
C ARG A 368 9.73 16.33 -10.12
N MET A 369 9.74 17.62 -9.77
CA MET A 369 8.82 18.18 -8.78
C MET A 369 7.38 18.29 -9.31
N MET A 370 7.19 18.56 -10.60
CA MET A 370 5.87 18.47 -11.23
C MET A 370 5.32 17.03 -11.20
N GLY A 371 6.12 16.05 -11.60
CA GLY A 371 5.73 14.65 -11.55
C GLY A 371 5.40 14.19 -10.13
N ALA A 372 6.25 14.54 -9.15
CA ALA A 372 5.98 14.29 -7.74
C ALA A 372 4.67 14.94 -7.26
N GLY A 373 4.41 16.20 -7.70
CA GLY A 373 3.16 16.91 -7.40
C GLY A 373 1.93 16.24 -8.00
N VAL A 374 2.00 15.79 -9.26
CA VAL A 374 0.91 15.02 -9.89
C VAL A 374 0.62 13.75 -9.10
N ILE A 375 1.65 12.98 -8.76
CA ILE A 375 1.51 11.72 -8.02
C ILE A 375 0.96 11.98 -6.61
N ALA A 376 1.45 13.02 -5.91
CA ALA A 376 0.92 13.41 -4.60
C ALA A 376 -0.55 13.81 -4.67
N GLY A 377 -0.94 14.51 -5.74
CA GLY A 377 -2.32 14.90 -5.99
C GLY A 377 -3.29 13.73 -6.18
N LEU A 378 -2.83 12.54 -6.56
CA LEU A 378 -3.66 11.34 -6.69
C LEU A 378 -3.98 10.69 -5.33
N LEU A 379 -3.25 11.02 -4.25
CA LEU A 379 -3.27 10.28 -2.98
C LEU A 379 -4.51 10.47 -2.11
N PRO A 380 -5.24 11.59 -2.06
CA PRO A 380 -6.32 11.77 -1.08
C PRO A 380 -7.33 10.64 -1.04
N LEU A 381 -7.84 10.18 -2.19
CA LEU A 381 -8.78 9.05 -2.28
C LEU A 381 -8.08 7.68 -2.40
N VAL A 382 -6.75 7.63 -2.51
CA VAL A 382 -5.96 6.40 -2.44
C VAL A 382 -5.66 6.05 -0.98
N HIS A 383 -5.01 7.00 -0.24
CA HIS A 383 -4.65 6.81 1.16
C HIS A 383 -4.38 8.16 1.84
N ALA A 384 -5.32 8.66 2.59
CA ALA A 384 -5.29 10.00 3.20
C ALA A 384 -4.09 10.20 4.14
N HIS A 385 -3.70 9.19 4.94
CA HIS A 385 -2.54 9.28 5.83
C HIS A 385 -1.23 9.48 5.04
N THR A 386 -1.06 8.78 3.90
CA THR A 386 0.09 8.98 3.01
C THR A 386 0.15 10.42 2.51
N PHE A 387 -0.98 10.96 2.05
CA PHE A 387 -1.06 12.34 1.60
C PHE A 387 -0.65 13.32 2.70
N MET A 388 -1.21 13.19 3.90
CA MET A 388 -0.89 14.05 5.05
C MET A 388 0.59 13.99 5.43
N VAL A 389 1.16 12.78 5.51
CA VAL A 389 2.58 12.57 5.80
C VAL A 389 3.45 13.28 4.75
N LEU A 390 3.17 13.10 3.47
CA LEU A 390 3.97 13.71 2.41
C LEU A 390 3.86 15.23 2.39
N MET A 391 2.68 15.79 2.64
CA MET A 391 2.53 17.25 2.73
C MET A 391 3.34 17.82 3.90
N LEU A 392 3.30 17.18 5.07
CA LEU A 392 4.10 17.58 6.23
C LEU A 392 5.61 17.43 5.97
N MET A 393 6.04 16.26 5.47
CA MET A 393 7.46 15.99 5.18
C MET A 393 8.00 16.93 4.08
N GLY A 394 7.22 17.15 3.02
CA GLY A 394 7.55 18.10 1.96
C GLY A 394 7.73 19.52 2.49
N GLY A 395 6.85 19.97 3.39
CA GLY A 395 6.97 21.27 4.07
C GLY A 395 8.26 21.39 4.89
N CYS A 396 8.57 20.39 5.70
CA CYS A 396 9.81 20.36 6.47
C CYS A 396 11.06 20.30 5.58
N LEU A 397 11.03 19.49 4.51
CA LEU A 397 12.14 19.42 3.56
C LEU A 397 12.31 20.72 2.78
N ALA A 398 11.25 21.48 2.49
CA ALA A 398 11.34 22.79 1.87
C ALA A 398 12.12 23.80 2.75
N LEU A 399 12.02 23.68 4.07
CA LEU A 399 12.79 24.49 5.01
C LEU A 399 14.28 24.08 5.06
N LEU A 400 14.55 22.77 5.01
CA LEU A 400 15.93 22.24 5.09
C LEU A 400 16.69 22.33 3.77
N PHE A 401 15.97 22.28 2.64
CA PHE A 401 16.51 22.39 1.28
C PHE A 401 15.79 23.52 0.55
N PRO A 402 16.11 24.79 0.82
CA PRO A 402 15.31 25.96 0.46
C PRO A 402 15.36 26.30 -1.05
N ARG A 403 14.85 25.41 -1.87
CA ARG A 403 14.64 25.61 -3.31
C ARG A 403 13.17 26.00 -3.56
N TRP A 404 12.76 27.15 -3.08
CA TRP A 404 11.38 27.59 -2.96
C TRP A 404 10.57 27.45 -4.26
N ARG A 405 11.17 27.76 -5.43
CA ARG A 405 10.51 27.60 -6.75
C ARG A 405 10.13 26.14 -7.01
N LEU A 406 11.01 25.19 -6.71
CA LEU A 406 10.76 23.78 -6.92
C LEU A 406 9.66 23.27 -5.99
N TRP A 407 9.73 23.63 -4.71
CA TRP A 407 8.72 23.25 -3.72
C TRP A 407 7.37 23.89 -4.01
N PHE A 408 7.34 25.17 -4.44
CA PHE A 408 6.11 25.83 -4.89
C PHE A 408 5.44 25.06 -6.04
N ILE A 409 6.21 24.63 -7.05
CA ILE A 409 5.69 23.83 -8.16
C ILE A 409 5.10 22.52 -7.65
N PHE A 410 5.81 21.81 -6.76
CA PHE A 410 5.31 20.57 -6.17
C PHE A 410 3.98 20.78 -5.46
N PHE A 411 3.90 21.73 -4.53
CA PHE A 411 2.68 21.97 -3.74
C PHE A 411 1.54 22.51 -4.61
N ALA A 412 1.80 23.40 -5.55
CA ALA A 412 0.77 23.94 -6.42
C ALA A 412 0.13 22.85 -7.30
N VAL A 413 0.96 22.00 -7.92
CA VAL A 413 0.46 20.90 -8.74
C VAL A 413 -0.29 19.87 -7.89
N ALA A 414 0.26 19.50 -6.73
CA ALA A 414 -0.40 18.57 -5.80
C ALA A 414 -1.76 19.13 -5.35
N PHE A 415 -1.81 20.42 -4.99
CA PHE A 415 -3.04 21.07 -4.53
C PHE A 415 -4.14 21.08 -5.60
N VAL A 416 -3.82 21.44 -6.83
CA VAL A 416 -4.82 21.49 -7.92
C VAL A 416 -5.52 20.15 -8.11
N ILE A 417 -4.80 19.03 -8.00
CA ILE A 417 -5.35 17.68 -8.19
C ILE A 417 -6.00 17.16 -6.91
N ALA A 418 -5.41 17.46 -5.74
CA ALA A 418 -5.89 16.98 -4.45
C ALA A 418 -7.12 17.71 -3.93
N ALA A 419 -7.24 19.03 -4.18
CA ALA A 419 -8.28 19.85 -3.59
C ALA A 419 -9.72 19.38 -3.90
N PRO A 420 -10.08 18.97 -5.13
CA PRO A 420 -11.41 18.41 -5.41
C PRO A 420 -11.69 17.13 -4.63
N GLN A 421 -10.68 16.26 -4.48
CA GLN A 421 -10.79 14.99 -3.75
C GLN A 421 -10.95 15.23 -2.25
N MET A 422 -10.18 16.16 -1.68
CA MET A 422 -10.29 16.52 -0.27
C MET A 422 -11.63 17.18 0.03
N TRP A 423 -12.09 18.08 -0.83
CA TRP A 423 -13.42 18.66 -0.71
C TRP A 423 -14.51 17.58 -0.74
N TRP A 424 -14.37 16.59 -1.63
CA TRP A 424 -15.27 15.43 -1.66
C TRP A 424 -15.23 14.63 -0.35
N ALA A 425 -14.03 14.28 0.15
CA ALA A 425 -13.85 13.43 1.32
C ALA A 425 -14.25 14.10 2.64
N THR A 426 -14.32 15.43 2.70
CA THR A 426 -14.64 16.16 3.92
C THR A 426 -16.08 16.69 3.94
N ARG A 427 -16.66 17.00 2.78
CA ARG A 427 -18.01 17.52 2.68
C ARG A 427 -19.06 16.44 3.01
N GLU A 428 -19.97 16.77 3.93
CA GLU A 428 -21.06 15.85 4.35
C GLU A 428 -20.55 14.50 4.91
N SER A 429 -19.33 14.51 5.48
CA SER A 429 -18.81 13.32 6.17
C SER A 429 -19.61 13.03 7.42
N ALA A 430 -19.99 11.77 7.63
CA ALA A 430 -20.63 11.32 8.87
C ALA A 430 -19.61 11.15 10.01
N ALA A 431 -18.31 11.21 9.71
CA ALA A 431 -17.25 11.08 10.71
C ALA A 431 -17.19 12.31 11.63
N GLN A 432 -17.11 12.07 12.93
CA GLN A 432 -16.97 13.11 13.93
C GLN A 432 -15.49 13.53 14.05
N ALA A 433 -15.16 14.74 13.61
CA ALA A 433 -13.78 15.25 13.61
C ALA A 433 -13.10 15.18 15.00
N GLY A 434 -13.85 15.39 16.08
CA GLY A 434 -13.34 15.29 17.45
C GLY A 434 -12.88 13.90 17.88
N SER A 435 -13.31 12.84 17.19
CA SER A 435 -12.87 11.47 17.49
C SER A 435 -11.45 11.17 17.00
N PHE A 436 -10.92 11.95 16.05
CA PHE A 436 -9.62 11.71 15.42
C PHE A 436 -8.44 12.24 16.24
N PHE A 437 -8.63 13.32 17.00
CA PHE A 437 -7.53 13.99 17.67
C PHE A 437 -7.64 13.90 19.19
N GLY A 438 -6.52 13.57 19.83
CA GLY A 438 -6.46 13.51 21.28
C GLY A 438 -5.01 13.31 21.74
N TRP A 439 -4.72 13.73 22.98
CA TRP A 439 -3.44 13.48 23.60
C TRP A 439 -3.32 12.01 23.99
N GLN A 440 -2.23 11.35 23.56
CA GLN A 440 -1.93 9.95 23.87
C GLN A 440 -0.43 9.76 23.87
N PHE A 441 0.17 9.42 25.02
CA PHE A 441 1.60 9.20 25.12
C PHE A 441 1.97 7.73 24.92
N GLY A 442 2.93 7.50 24.03
CA GLY A 442 3.56 6.20 23.79
C GLY A 442 2.79 5.27 22.87
N TRP A 443 1.95 5.85 21.98
CA TRP A 443 1.12 5.10 21.04
C TRP A 443 0.25 4.06 21.76
N ASP A 444 0.23 2.79 21.33
CA ASP A 444 -0.62 1.69 21.82
C ASP A 444 0.12 0.82 22.87
N ARG A 445 0.93 1.45 23.73
CA ARG A 445 1.79 0.76 24.72
C ARG A 445 1.05 0.15 25.90
N GLY A 446 -0.21 0.54 26.14
CA GLY A 446 -0.91 0.18 27.37
C GLY A 446 -0.17 0.67 28.62
N GLU A 447 0.03 -0.20 29.60
CA GLU A 447 0.74 0.08 30.85
C GLU A 447 2.27 -0.11 30.76
N GLN A 448 2.78 -0.62 29.62
CA GLN A 448 4.21 -0.85 29.45
C GLN A 448 5.01 0.47 29.46
N SER A 449 6.24 0.45 30.01
CA SER A 449 7.14 1.59 29.86
C SER A 449 7.50 1.83 28.39
N ALA A 450 7.57 3.08 27.94
CA ALA A 450 7.75 3.42 26.52
C ALA A 450 9.03 2.82 25.93
N TRP A 451 10.16 2.83 26.67
CA TRP A 451 11.41 2.26 26.18
C TRP A 451 11.33 0.74 26.00
N TRP A 452 10.67 0.01 26.94
CA TRP A 452 10.50 -1.43 26.84
C TRP A 452 9.52 -1.81 25.72
N PHE A 453 8.42 -1.06 25.60
CA PHE A 453 7.46 -1.23 24.53
C PHE A 453 8.13 -1.13 23.15
N TRP A 454 8.92 -0.09 22.92
CA TRP A 454 9.60 0.10 21.63
C TRP A 454 10.70 -0.92 21.39
N LEU A 455 11.50 -1.27 22.41
CA LEU A 455 12.50 -2.33 22.28
C LEU A 455 11.84 -3.67 21.93
N LYS A 456 10.75 -4.01 22.59
CA LYS A 456 10.00 -5.24 22.35
C LYS A 456 9.38 -5.27 20.94
N ASN A 457 8.80 -4.17 20.50
CA ASN A 457 8.06 -4.07 19.25
C ASN A 457 8.92 -3.84 18.01
N THR A 458 10.10 -3.23 18.15
CA THR A 458 11.04 -3.02 17.04
C THR A 458 12.34 -3.82 17.18
N GLY A 459 12.51 -4.55 18.27
CA GLY A 459 13.74 -5.30 18.56
C GLY A 459 14.96 -4.37 18.60
N LEU A 460 16.02 -4.83 17.97
CA LEU A 460 17.27 -4.07 17.89
C LEU A 460 17.25 -2.93 16.86
N PHE A 461 16.13 -2.67 16.18
CA PHE A 461 16.07 -1.70 15.09
C PHE A 461 16.43 -0.27 15.57
N ILE A 462 15.81 0.22 16.66
CA ILE A 462 16.09 1.55 17.21
C ILE A 462 17.54 1.66 17.69
N PRO A 463 18.10 0.73 18.49
CA PRO A 463 19.53 0.74 18.83
C PRO A 463 20.46 0.78 17.63
N LEU A 464 20.17 0.00 16.58
CA LEU A 464 20.97 -0.02 15.35
C LEU A 464 20.83 1.28 14.54
N LEU A 465 19.65 1.89 14.52
CA LEU A 465 19.44 3.20 13.92
C LEU A 465 20.29 4.27 14.61
N VAL A 466 20.28 4.30 15.95
CA VAL A 466 21.13 5.20 16.72
C VAL A 466 22.60 4.93 16.45
N ALA A 467 23.04 3.67 16.43
CA ALA A 467 24.41 3.29 16.09
C ALA A 467 24.79 3.73 14.66
N ALA A 468 23.90 3.57 13.66
CA ALA A 468 24.14 4.02 12.29
C ALA A 468 24.39 5.53 12.21
N ILE A 469 23.58 6.32 12.92
CA ILE A 469 23.68 7.78 12.94
C ILE A 469 24.91 8.25 13.71
N ALA A 470 25.23 7.61 14.84
CA ALA A 470 26.34 7.99 15.70
C ALA A 470 27.72 7.53 15.19
N TRP A 471 27.76 6.51 14.30
CA TRP A 471 29.02 5.94 13.84
C TRP A 471 29.80 6.91 12.97
N ARG A 472 30.86 7.47 13.56
CA ARG A 472 31.86 8.28 12.87
C ARG A 472 33.15 7.46 12.82
N GLY A 473 33.51 6.97 11.64
CA GLY A 473 34.72 6.15 11.48
C GLY A 473 35.99 6.90 11.88
N GLY A 474 36.89 6.21 12.56
CA GLY A 474 38.22 6.75 12.92
C GLY A 474 39.08 6.98 11.66
N SER A 475 39.86 8.02 11.68
CA SER A 475 40.74 8.55 10.61
C SER A 475 41.93 7.63 10.21
N SER A 476 42.17 6.52 10.91
CA SER A 476 43.45 5.79 10.83
C SER A 476 43.59 4.79 9.69
N SER A 477 42.56 4.55 8.88
CA SER A 477 42.63 3.48 7.86
C SER A 477 42.09 3.84 6.47
N GLY A 478 41.98 5.12 6.10
CA GLY A 478 41.50 5.53 4.76
C GLY A 478 40.07 5.11 4.38
N ARG A 479 39.42 4.28 5.21
CA ARG A 479 38.02 3.80 5.10
C ARG A 479 37.09 4.42 6.15
N GLY A 480 37.54 5.46 6.84
CA GLY A 480 36.93 6.05 8.02
C GLY A 480 35.97 7.21 7.74
N GLY A 481 34.84 6.98 7.06
CA GLY A 481 33.78 7.96 6.94
C GLY A 481 32.56 7.62 7.82
N ALA A 482 31.68 8.61 8.10
CA ALA A 482 30.39 8.37 8.74
C ALA A 482 29.58 7.33 7.94
N VAL A 483 28.85 6.45 8.65
CA VAL A 483 27.98 5.44 7.99
C VAL A 483 26.86 6.15 7.21
N VAL A 484 26.24 7.15 7.85
CA VAL A 484 25.18 7.94 7.23
C VAL A 484 25.75 9.27 6.72
N PRO A 485 25.74 9.56 5.42
CA PRO A 485 26.16 10.83 4.88
C PRO A 485 25.32 12.00 5.42
N LYS A 486 25.95 13.16 5.64
CA LYS A 486 25.29 14.36 6.23
C LYS A 486 24.01 14.76 5.46
N ARG A 487 24.03 14.72 4.11
CA ARG A 487 22.85 15.04 3.30
C ARG A 487 21.70 14.07 3.56
N LEU A 488 22.00 12.76 3.65
CA LEU A 488 20.98 11.74 3.95
C LEU A 488 20.42 11.94 5.37
N LEU A 489 21.27 12.25 6.33
CA LEU A 489 20.81 12.55 7.70
C LEU A 489 19.88 13.78 7.72
N LEU A 490 20.24 14.87 7.05
CA LEU A 490 19.39 16.06 6.95
C LEU A 490 18.06 15.75 6.27
N PHE A 491 18.06 14.92 5.22
CA PHE A 491 16.84 14.49 4.52
C PHE A 491 15.97 13.58 5.38
N TYR A 492 16.58 12.77 6.23
CA TYR A 492 15.89 11.87 7.16
C TYR A 492 15.23 12.61 8.34
N LEU A 493 15.83 13.71 8.84
CA LEU A 493 15.38 14.39 10.06
C LEU A 493 13.87 14.65 10.14
N PRO A 494 13.18 15.16 9.10
CA PRO A 494 11.73 15.36 9.16
C PRO A 494 10.94 14.09 9.47
N PHE A 495 11.40 12.93 9.00
CA PHE A 495 10.69 11.67 9.21
C PHE A 495 10.66 11.21 10.67
N ILE A 496 11.49 11.80 11.54
CA ILE A 496 11.39 11.62 13.00
C ILE A 496 10.03 12.10 13.51
N LEU A 497 9.42 13.11 12.88
CA LEU A 497 8.07 13.56 13.23
C LEU A 497 7.02 12.46 13.04
N CYS A 498 7.23 11.57 12.06
CA CYS A 498 6.37 10.40 11.87
C CYS A 498 6.47 9.37 13.02
N PHE A 499 7.52 9.46 13.86
CA PHE A 499 7.61 8.72 15.11
C PHE A 499 7.03 9.53 16.28
N VAL A 500 7.38 10.81 16.37
CA VAL A 500 7.02 11.66 17.52
C VAL A 500 5.52 11.90 17.57
N ILE A 501 4.90 12.32 16.47
CA ILE A 501 3.46 12.68 16.43
C ILE A 501 2.57 11.52 16.89
N PRO A 502 2.69 10.28 16.35
CA PRO A 502 1.88 9.15 16.79
C PRO A 502 2.16 8.68 18.23
N ASN A 503 3.33 9.03 18.78
CA ASN A 503 3.68 8.75 20.18
C ASN A 503 3.24 9.85 21.16
N THR A 504 2.76 10.98 20.67
CA THR A 504 2.30 12.09 21.51
C THR A 504 0.81 12.36 21.32
N GLY A 505 0.22 11.88 20.23
CA GLY A 505 -1.18 12.12 19.93
C GLY A 505 -1.85 10.98 19.17
N LYS A 506 -3.13 10.88 19.39
CA LYS A 506 -4.05 10.09 18.58
C LYS A 506 -4.41 10.90 17.32
N ILE A 507 -4.33 10.29 16.15
CA ILE A 507 -4.63 10.89 14.84
C ILE A 507 -5.66 10.05 14.04
N SER A 508 -6.30 9.09 14.72
CA SER A 508 -7.37 8.25 14.22
C SER A 508 -8.28 7.85 15.38
N PRO A 509 -9.57 7.55 15.17
CA PRO A 509 -10.44 7.04 16.21
C PRO A 509 -9.87 5.81 16.92
N TRP A 510 -9.25 4.91 16.17
CA TRP A 510 -8.52 3.77 16.71
C TRP A 510 -7.02 4.08 16.81
N ILE A 511 -6.49 4.10 18.04
CA ILE A 511 -5.09 4.46 18.31
C ILE A 511 -4.08 3.60 17.54
N TRP A 512 -4.40 2.32 17.31
CA TRP A 512 -3.53 1.43 16.55
C TRP A 512 -3.28 1.92 15.12
N ASP A 513 -4.23 2.58 14.49
CA ASP A 513 -4.13 3.14 13.15
C ASP A 513 -2.99 4.17 12.97
N ASN A 514 -2.50 4.73 14.07
CA ASN A 514 -1.31 5.58 14.05
C ASN A 514 -0.09 4.86 13.44
N ILE A 515 -0.10 3.50 13.38
CA ILE A 515 0.96 2.71 12.72
C ILE A 515 1.14 3.11 11.26
N LYS A 516 0.07 3.55 10.59
CA LYS A 516 0.11 4.02 9.20
C LYS A 516 1.07 5.21 9.02
N VAL A 517 1.25 6.02 10.05
CA VAL A 517 2.21 7.14 10.06
C VAL A 517 3.57 6.69 10.61
N LEU A 518 3.59 5.89 11.69
CA LEU A 518 4.82 5.30 12.25
C LEU A 518 5.61 4.53 11.19
N TYR A 519 4.94 3.87 10.28
CA TYR A 519 5.59 3.08 9.24
C TYR A 519 6.41 3.95 8.26
N TYR A 520 6.05 5.22 8.04
CA TYR A 520 6.87 6.16 7.25
C TYR A 520 8.18 6.53 7.96
N TRP A 521 8.17 6.69 9.29
CA TRP A 521 9.41 6.80 10.05
C TRP A 521 10.28 5.56 9.88
N TYR A 522 9.68 4.38 10.05
CA TYR A 522 10.39 3.11 9.89
C TYR A 522 10.99 2.98 8.50
N LEU A 523 10.19 3.20 7.46
CA LEU A 523 10.60 3.13 6.07
C LEU A 523 11.77 4.06 5.73
N ALA A 524 11.75 5.30 6.22
CA ALA A 524 12.84 6.25 6.03
C ALA A 524 14.11 5.87 6.83
N SER A 525 13.95 5.14 7.95
CA SER A 525 15.04 4.66 8.80
C SER A 525 15.72 3.40 8.24
N VAL A 526 15.00 2.57 7.49
CA VAL A 526 15.51 1.29 6.97
C VAL A 526 16.81 1.45 6.16
N PRO A 527 16.96 2.41 5.22
CA PRO A 527 18.22 2.60 4.49
C PRO A 527 19.41 2.93 5.39
N LEU A 528 19.19 3.61 6.52
CA LEU A 528 20.25 3.96 7.48
C LEU A 528 20.75 2.70 8.22
N VAL A 529 19.82 1.87 8.69
CA VAL A 529 20.15 0.58 9.32
C VAL A 529 20.79 -0.37 8.30
N ALA A 530 20.27 -0.41 7.08
CA ALA A 530 20.82 -1.21 5.99
C ALA A 530 22.28 -0.81 5.65
N LEU A 531 22.61 0.49 5.67
CA LEU A 531 24.00 0.98 5.51
C LEU A 531 24.91 0.48 6.64
N LEU A 532 24.44 0.46 7.90
CA LEU A 532 25.19 -0.08 9.02
C LEU A 532 25.46 -1.57 8.83
N LEU A 533 24.44 -2.35 8.51
CA LEU A 533 24.61 -3.78 8.25
C LEU A 533 25.54 -4.04 7.05
N ALA A 534 25.38 -3.28 5.97
CA ALA A 534 26.25 -3.35 4.81
C ALA A 534 27.71 -3.02 5.14
N ARG A 535 27.94 -2.05 6.04
CA ARG A 535 29.30 -1.75 6.53
C ARG A 535 29.87 -2.89 7.37
N LEU A 536 29.11 -3.43 8.33
CA LEU A 536 29.50 -4.58 9.14
C LEU A 536 29.85 -5.79 8.24
N TRP A 537 29.06 -6.03 7.22
CA TRP A 537 29.32 -7.08 6.23
C TRP A 537 30.69 -6.97 5.54
N ARG A 538 31.18 -5.75 5.30
CA ARG A 538 32.43 -5.46 4.58
C ARG A 538 33.67 -5.33 5.43
N LEU A 539 33.52 -5.14 6.75
CA LEU A 539 34.65 -4.83 7.64
C LEU A 539 35.53 -6.06 7.92
N HIS A 540 34.96 -7.12 8.45
CA HIS A 540 35.68 -8.31 8.91
C HIS A 540 34.77 -9.55 8.87
N PRO A 541 35.30 -10.79 8.73
CA PRO A 541 34.48 -12.01 8.78
C PRO A 541 33.58 -12.11 10.03
N ALA A 542 34.09 -11.78 11.21
CA ALA A 542 33.28 -11.80 12.43
C ALA A 542 32.11 -10.79 12.39
N THR A 543 32.34 -9.56 11.90
CA THR A 543 31.26 -8.56 11.74
C THR A 543 30.30 -8.94 10.63
N ARG A 544 30.71 -9.75 9.65
CA ARG A 544 29.81 -10.34 8.65
C ARG A 544 28.81 -11.28 9.28
N ILE A 545 29.28 -12.17 10.19
CA ILE A 545 28.41 -13.06 10.96
C ILE A 545 27.47 -12.22 11.83
N ALA A 546 27.98 -11.21 12.52
CA ALA A 546 27.15 -10.29 13.30
C ALA A 546 26.06 -9.60 12.45
N SER A 547 26.39 -9.17 11.23
CA SER A 547 25.42 -8.58 10.30
C SER A 547 24.29 -9.53 9.96
N VAL A 548 24.59 -10.83 9.74
CA VAL A 548 23.56 -11.86 9.47
C VAL A 548 22.70 -12.11 10.69
N VAL A 549 23.31 -12.27 11.86
CA VAL A 549 22.56 -12.49 13.13
C VAL A 549 21.64 -11.31 13.44
N LEU A 550 22.12 -10.08 13.26
CA LEU A 550 21.30 -8.89 13.44
C LEU A 550 20.16 -8.83 12.42
N LEU A 551 20.41 -9.15 11.15
CA LEU A 551 19.35 -9.22 10.13
C LEU A 551 18.27 -10.23 10.53
N LEU A 552 18.67 -11.43 10.93
CA LEU A 552 17.73 -12.46 11.39
C LEU A 552 16.94 -12.00 12.62
N ALA A 553 17.61 -11.39 13.62
CA ALA A 553 16.93 -10.87 14.81
C ALA A 553 15.91 -9.77 14.50
N LEU A 554 16.13 -8.98 13.44
CA LEU A 554 15.22 -7.93 13.00
C LEU A 554 14.03 -8.44 12.17
N THR A 555 14.17 -9.60 11.51
CA THR A 555 13.21 -10.04 10.49
C THR A 555 12.51 -11.35 10.83
N LEU A 556 13.01 -12.13 11.80
CA LEU A 556 12.50 -13.47 12.09
C LEU A 556 11.03 -13.46 12.55
N SER A 557 10.64 -12.50 13.42
CA SER A 557 9.23 -12.41 13.87
C SER A 557 8.28 -12.19 12.69
N GLY A 558 8.62 -11.25 11.80
CA GLY A 558 7.81 -11.00 10.61
C GLY A 558 7.86 -12.15 9.60
N ALA A 559 8.98 -12.85 9.51
CA ALA A 559 9.09 -14.05 8.67
C ALA A 559 8.21 -15.21 9.20
N LEU A 560 8.08 -15.36 10.52
CA LEU A 560 7.16 -16.34 11.14
C LEU A 560 5.70 -16.01 10.82
N ASP A 561 5.29 -14.74 10.89
CA ASP A 561 3.91 -14.34 10.54
C ASP A 561 3.60 -14.60 9.07
N VAL A 562 4.53 -14.27 8.17
CA VAL A 562 4.38 -14.59 6.75
C VAL A 562 4.38 -16.10 6.52
N TRP A 563 5.24 -16.84 7.21
CA TRP A 563 5.29 -18.30 7.14
C TRP A 563 3.99 -18.94 7.62
N ARG A 564 3.35 -18.38 8.64
CA ARG A 564 2.05 -18.84 9.14
C ARG A 564 0.98 -18.82 8.04
N VAL A 565 0.99 -17.80 7.20
CA VAL A 565 0.09 -17.71 6.03
C VAL A 565 0.50 -18.72 4.94
N VAL A 566 1.81 -18.80 4.62
CA VAL A 566 2.35 -19.69 3.58
C VAL A 566 2.16 -21.16 3.93
N SER A 567 2.30 -21.53 5.21
CA SER A 567 2.08 -22.91 5.71
C SER A 567 0.60 -23.25 5.92
N GLU A 568 -0.32 -22.35 5.56
CA GLU A 568 -1.77 -22.53 5.73
C GLU A 568 -2.20 -22.80 7.18
N ALA A 569 -1.41 -22.33 8.15
CA ALA A 569 -1.70 -22.52 9.58
C ALA A 569 -2.91 -21.69 10.07
N SER A 570 -3.36 -20.71 9.29
CA SER A 570 -4.57 -19.94 9.56
C SER A 570 -5.55 -20.02 8.38
N GLU A 571 -6.82 -20.20 8.73
CA GLU A 571 -7.92 -20.18 7.79
C GLU A 571 -9.20 -19.71 8.50
N GLN A 572 -9.76 -18.60 8.03
CA GLN A 572 -10.98 -18.01 8.57
C GLN A 572 -12.05 -17.98 7.48
N ARG A 573 -13.23 -18.52 7.79
CA ARG A 573 -14.37 -18.46 6.87
C ARG A 573 -15.09 -17.11 7.00
N GLU A 574 -15.11 -16.34 5.92
CA GLU A 574 -15.83 -15.07 5.84
C GLU A 574 -17.30 -15.27 5.47
N PHE A 575 -17.58 -16.05 4.42
CA PHE A 575 -18.94 -16.32 3.99
C PHE A 575 -19.13 -17.81 3.75
N ASP A 576 -20.16 -18.37 4.37
CA ASP A 576 -20.55 -19.77 4.14
C ASP A 576 -21.23 -19.96 2.77
N ARG A 577 -21.34 -21.20 2.33
CA ARG A 577 -21.94 -21.55 1.05
C ARG A 577 -23.38 -21.06 0.92
N ALA A 578 -24.17 -21.12 1.98
CA ALA A 578 -25.55 -20.67 1.99
C ALA A 578 -25.63 -19.14 1.83
N GLY A 579 -24.76 -18.41 2.52
CA GLY A 579 -24.64 -16.95 2.41
C GLY A 579 -24.22 -16.51 1.00
N VAL A 580 -23.23 -17.18 0.39
CA VAL A 580 -22.82 -16.89 -0.98
C VAL A 580 -23.98 -17.14 -1.97
N ALA A 581 -24.69 -18.27 -1.83
CA ALA A 581 -25.87 -18.55 -2.65
C ALA A 581 -27.00 -17.53 -2.40
N PHE A 582 -27.19 -17.10 -1.15
CA PHE A 582 -28.17 -16.10 -0.79
C PHE A 582 -27.86 -14.71 -1.38
N ALA A 583 -26.58 -14.36 -1.48
CA ALA A 583 -26.17 -13.13 -2.15
C ALA A 583 -26.62 -13.08 -3.62
N GLU A 584 -26.61 -14.22 -4.34
CA GLU A 584 -27.13 -14.28 -5.71
C GLU A 584 -28.67 -14.09 -5.76
N ILE A 585 -29.39 -14.65 -4.78
CA ILE A 585 -30.83 -14.42 -4.62
C ILE A 585 -31.11 -12.92 -4.38
N ILE A 586 -30.36 -12.29 -3.48
CA ILE A 586 -30.51 -10.85 -3.26
C ILE A 586 -30.29 -10.06 -4.55
N LYS A 587 -29.27 -10.40 -5.33
CA LYS A 587 -29.00 -9.71 -6.60
C LYS A 587 -30.13 -9.87 -7.62
N SER A 588 -30.76 -11.05 -7.71
CA SER A 588 -31.86 -11.30 -8.66
C SER A 588 -33.17 -10.65 -8.21
N GLU A 589 -33.45 -10.63 -6.91
CA GLU A 589 -34.75 -10.19 -6.36
C GLU A 589 -34.80 -8.69 -6.01
N THR A 590 -33.65 -8.00 -6.01
CA THR A 590 -33.58 -6.61 -5.58
C THR A 590 -32.91 -5.72 -6.63
N ALA A 591 -33.39 -4.48 -6.76
CA ALA A 591 -32.75 -3.49 -7.63
C ALA A 591 -31.35 -3.07 -7.10
N PRO A 592 -30.42 -2.67 -7.98
CA PRO A 592 -29.25 -1.91 -7.55
C PRO A 592 -29.67 -0.76 -6.62
N ARG A 593 -28.87 -0.42 -5.62
CA ARG A 593 -29.13 0.64 -4.62
C ARG A 593 -30.24 0.35 -3.61
N SER A 594 -30.93 -0.79 -3.68
CA SER A 594 -31.93 -1.15 -2.65
C SER A 594 -31.33 -1.11 -1.24
N LEU A 595 -32.11 -0.64 -0.29
CA LEU A 595 -31.72 -0.55 1.11
C LEU A 595 -32.22 -1.79 1.86
N ILE A 596 -31.28 -2.53 2.43
CA ILE A 596 -31.53 -3.79 3.12
C ILE A 596 -31.27 -3.64 4.63
N LEU A 597 -32.22 -4.08 5.44
CA LEU A 597 -32.06 -4.29 6.86
C LEU A 597 -31.44 -5.66 7.09
N HIS A 598 -30.29 -5.73 7.78
CA HIS A 598 -29.59 -6.96 8.15
C HIS A 598 -28.83 -6.82 9.47
N ALA A 599 -28.36 -7.92 10.03
CA ALA A 599 -27.54 -7.94 11.24
C ALA A 599 -26.26 -7.11 11.06
N PRO A 600 -25.87 -6.30 12.03
CA PRO A 600 -24.67 -5.44 11.94
C PRO A 600 -23.38 -6.27 12.21
N THR A 601 -23.16 -7.32 11.41
CA THR A 601 -21.97 -8.19 11.44
C THR A 601 -21.01 -7.82 10.32
N TYR A 602 -19.72 -8.12 10.50
CA TYR A 602 -18.70 -7.77 9.49
C TYR A 602 -18.79 -8.60 8.21
N ASN A 603 -19.38 -9.80 8.26
CA ASN A 603 -19.39 -10.79 7.17
C ASN A 603 -20.81 -11.12 6.67
N HIS A 604 -21.70 -10.13 6.62
CA HIS A 604 -23.06 -10.37 6.11
C HIS A 604 -23.08 -10.53 4.57
N PRO A 605 -23.82 -11.54 4.00
CA PRO A 605 -23.88 -11.78 2.55
C PRO A 605 -24.31 -10.57 1.70
N VAL A 606 -25.02 -9.61 2.26
CA VAL A 606 -25.38 -8.33 1.59
C VAL A 606 -24.16 -7.62 1.03
N TYR A 607 -22.99 -7.73 1.67
CA TYR A 607 -21.75 -7.10 1.19
C TYR A 607 -21.23 -7.68 -0.15
N LEU A 608 -21.69 -8.85 -0.55
CA LEU A 608 -21.35 -9.45 -1.84
C LEU A 608 -22.28 -8.97 -2.96
N THR A 609 -23.30 -8.17 -2.66
CA THR A 609 -24.38 -7.85 -3.60
C THR A 609 -24.30 -6.44 -4.18
N GLY A 610 -23.59 -5.54 -3.51
CA GLY A 610 -23.57 -4.12 -3.82
C GLY A 610 -24.81 -3.34 -3.35
N ARG A 611 -25.74 -3.99 -2.64
CA ARG A 611 -26.89 -3.31 -2.02
C ARG A 611 -26.44 -2.57 -0.78
N ARG A 612 -27.21 -1.55 -0.39
CA ARG A 612 -26.88 -0.70 0.76
C ARG A 612 -27.41 -1.32 2.04
N ALA A 613 -26.62 -1.25 3.09
CA ALA A 613 -27.05 -1.60 4.43
C ALA A 613 -27.56 -0.37 5.19
N LEU A 614 -28.61 -0.54 6.01
CA LEU A 614 -29.02 0.48 6.95
C LEU A 614 -27.84 0.81 7.89
N MET A 615 -27.30 -0.22 8.48
CA MET A 615 -26.12 -0.17 9.34
C MET A 615 -25.36 -1.51 9.19
N GLY A 616 -24.06 -1.42 9.00
CA GLY A 616 -23.14 -2.56 8.99
C GLY A 616 -22.40 -2.72 10.31
N TYR A 617 -21.20 -3.28 10.26
CA TYR A 617 -20.43 -3.64 11.45
C TYR A 617 -20.00 -2.41 12.26
N ALA A 618 -20.38 -2.42 13.55
CA ALA A 618 -20.10 -1.31 14.48
C ALA A 618 -18.60 -0.99 14.59
N GLY A 619 -17.71 -1.99 14.50
CA GLY A 619 -16.26 -1.80 14.55
C GLY A 619 -15.72 -0.98 13.38
N HIS A 620 -16.22 -1.19 12.15
CA HIS A 620 -15.85 -0.38 10.99
C HIS A 620 -16.32 1.07 11.16
N LEU A 621 -17.58 1.26 11.55
CA LEU A 621 -18.17 2.59 11.74
C LEU A 621 -17.42 3.37 12.82
N TRP A 622 -17.13 2.71 13.94
CA TRP A 622 -16.37 3.31 15.03
C TRP A 622 -14.95 3.71 14.61
N SER A 623 -14.23 2.82 13.89
CA SER A 623 -12.87 3.10 13.43
C SER A 623 -12.81 4.26 12.42
N GLN A 624 -13.93 4.54 11.75
CA GLN A 624 -14.10 5.67 10.84
C GLN A 624 -14.68 6.93 11.53
N GLY A 625 -14.89 6.87 12.83
CA GLY A 625 -15.41 8.00 13.62
C GLY A 625 -16.90 8.30 13.43
N ILE A 626 -17.69 7.31 12.98
CA ILE A 626 -19.13 7.45 12.76
C ILE A 626 -19.86 7.09 14.05
N ASP A 627 -20.78 7.96 14.50
CA ASP A 627 -21.69 7.65 15.61
C ASP A 627 -22.81 6.75 15.12
N TYR A 628 -22.69 5.47 15.43
CA TYR A 628 -23.63 4.42 15.02
C TYR A 628 -24.64 4.05 16.10
N ALA A 629 -24.39 4.37 17.37
CA ALA A 629 -25.16 3.86 18.51
C ALA A 629 -26.67 4.18 18.44
N PRO A 630 -27.12 5.39 18.06
CA PRO A 630 -28.55 5.65 17.90
C PRO A 630 -29.21 4.78 16.84
N ARG A 631 -28.51 4.53 15.72
CA ARG A 631 -29.04 3.70 14.62
C ARG A 631 -29.08 2.23 14.98
N GLU A 632 -28.08 1.74 15.73
CA GLU A 632 -28.07 0.37 16.25
C GLU A 632 -29.27 0.11 17.19
N ALA A 633 -29.58 1.06 18.06
CA ALA A 633 -30.75 0.97 18.94
C ALA A 633 -32.06 0.90 18.14
N GLU A 634 -32.23 1.72 17.09
CA GLU A 634 -33.39 1.67 16.22
C GLU A 634 -33.46 0.39 15.40
N LEU A 635 -32.33 -0.12 14.90
CA LEU A 635 -32.24 -1.39 14.20
C LEU A 635 -32.71 -2.56 15.08
N LYS A 636 -32.29 -2.60 16.36
CA LYS A 636 -32.73 -3.61 17.32
C LYS A 636 -34.25 -3.54 17.56
N ARG A 637 -34.82 -2.37 17.62
CA ARG A 637 -36.29 -2.16 17.77
C ARG A 637 -37.06 -2.64 16.55
N MET A 638 -36.54 -2.41 15.32
CA MET A 638 -37.13 -2.96 14.10
C MET A 638 -37.14 -4.49 14.11
N TYR A 639 -36.02 -5.12 14.49
CA TYR A 639 -35.96 -6.57 14.58
C TYR A 639 -36.84 -7.16 15.70
N ALA A 640 -37.03 -6.46 16.79
CA ALA A 640 -37.95 -6.86 17.86
C ALA A 640 -39.43 -6.81 17.46
N GLY A 641 -39.76 -6.17 16.33
CA GLY A 641 -41.15 -5.85 16.00
C GLY A 641 -41.80 -4.95 17.08
N ALA A 642 -41.03 -3.96 17.60
CA ALA A 642 -41.52 -3.01 18.56
C ALA A 642 -42.72 -2.21 18.02
N PRO A 643 -43.57 -1.59 18.85
CA PRO A 643 -44.76 -0.88 18.41
C PRO A 643 -44.50 0.19 17.33
N ASP A 644 -43.29 0.72 17.26
CA ASP A 644 -42.86 1.70 16.27
C ASP A 644 -42.00 1.09 15.14
N ALA A 645 -41.83 -0.23 15.05
CA ALA A 645 -41.00 -0.89 14.08
C ALA A 645 -41.36 -0.53 12.64
N GLU A 646 -42.64 -0.54 12.27
CA GLU A 646 -43.12 -0.13 10.93
C GLU A 646 -42.78 1.31 10.61
N SER A 647 -42.95 2.23 11.58
CA SER A 647 -42.60 3.64 11.38
C SER A 647 -41.09 3.84 11.21
N LEU A 648 -40.26 3.04 11.89
CA LEU A 648 -38.81 3.07 11.72
C LEU A 648 -38.40 2.50 10.36
N LEU A 649 -39.01 1.39 9.90
CA LEU A 649 -38.80 0.87 8.56
C LEU A 649 -39.11 1.92 7.49
N ALA A 650 -40.23 2.61 7.63
CA ALA A 650 -40.66 3.71 6.75
C ALA A 650 -39.73 4.93 6.84
N LYS A 651 -39.33 5.35 8.06
CA LYS A 651 -38.39 6.45 8.32
C LYS A 651 -37.09 6.30 7.50
N TYR A 652 -36.56 5.12 7.46
CA TYR A 652 -35.31 4.84 6.74
C TYR A 652 -35.51 4.44 5.27
N GLY A 653 -36.75 4.18 4.85
CA GLY A 653 -37.05 3.70 3.52
C GLY A 653 -36.50 2.29 3.25
N ILE A 654 -36.57 1.41 4.26
CA ILE A 654 -36.15 0.02 4.14
C ILE A 654 -37.01 -0.67 3.10
N GLU A 655 -36.38 -1.26 2.10
CA GLU A 655 -37.06 -1.98 1.01
C GLU A 655 -37.13 -3.48 1.27
N TYR A 656 -36.10 -4.01 1.90
CA TYR A 656 -35.97 -5.44 2.21
C TYR A 656 -35.38 -5.66 3.61
N ALA A 657 -35.74 -6.78 4.21
CA ALA A 657 -35.15 -7.25 5.46
C ALA A 657 -34.68 -8.70 5.33
N VAL A 658 -33.56 -9.01 5.98
CA VAL A 658 -33.00 -10.36 6.03
C VAL A 658 -33.27 -10.96 7.39
N ILE A 659 -33.65 -12.24 7.44
CA ILE A 659 -33.66 -13.11 8.61
C ILE A 659 -32.81 -14.34 8.32
N SER A 660 -31.72 -14.50 9.06
CA SER A 660 -30.75 -15.55 8.84
C SER A 660 -30.14 -16.06 10.16
N PRO A 661 -29.24 -17.03 10.13
CA PRO A 661 -28.48 -17.43 11.32
C PRO A 661 -27.69 -16.25 11.94
N LEU A 662 -27.29 -15.26 11.15
CA LEU A 662 -26.55 -14.09 11.64
C LEU A 662 -27.45 -13.19 12.50
N GLU A 663 -28.69 -12.90 12.05
CA GLU A 663 -29.66 -12.13 12.84
C GLU A 663 -29.99 -12.86 14.15
N ARG A 664 -30.23 -14.16 14.08
CA ARG A 664 -30.53 -14.97 15.27
C ARG A 664 -29.36 -15.06 16.24
N GLY A 665 -28.12 -15.01 15.74
CA GLY A 665 -26.89 -15.13 16.52
C GLY A 665 -26.27 -13.83 17.02
N ALA A 666 -26.68 -12.67 16.49
CA ALA A 666 -26.06 -11.36 16.78
C ALA A 666 -26.52 -10.75 18.12
N GLY A 667 -27.15 -11.50 19.02
CA GLY A 667 -27.69 -10.96 20.27
C GLY A 667 -28.86 -9.98 20.06
N MET A 668 -29.52 -10.06 18.90
CA MET A 668 -30.67 -9.24 18.55
C MET A 668 -31.98 -9.91 18.93
N PRO A 669 -32.98 -9.14 19.39
CA PRO A 669 -34.30 -9.67 19.73
C PRO A 669 -35.12 -9.84 18.44
N VAL A 670 -34.89 -10.90 17.66
CA VAL A 670 -35.56 -11.12 16.38
C VAL A 670 -36.97 -11.66 16.59
N ASN A 671 -37.98 -10.90 16.20
CA ASN A 671 -39.37 -11.34 16.14
C ASN A 671 -39.71 -11.84 14.72
N GLU A 672 -39.54 -13.13 14.46
CA GLU A 672 -39.83 -13.71 13.14
C GLU A 672 -41.33 -13.60 12.79
N GLY A 673 -42.23 -13.58 13.78
CA GLY A 673 -43.66 -13.40 13.57
C GLY A 673 -43.99 -12.07 12.88
N PHE A 674 -43.29 -11.00 13.30
CA PHE A 674 -43.39 -9.68 12.68
C PHE A 674 -42.98 -9.72 11.21
N PHE A 675 -41.83 -10.35 10.89
CA PHE A 675 -41.35 -10.39 9.49
C PHE A 675 -42.16 -11.33 8.61
N LYS A 676 -42.82 -12.37 9.15
CA LYS A 676 -43.72 -13.24 8.38
C LYS A 676 -44.99 -12.53 7.88
N SER A 677 -45.30 -11.33 8.39
CA SER A 677 -46.38 -10.49 7.84
C SER A 677 -46.01 -9.86 6.48
N PHE A 678 -44.72 -9.79 6.15
CA PHE A 678 -44.24 -9.29 4.86
C PHE A 678 -44.03 -10.41 3.84
N THR A 679 -43.98 -10.06 2.54
CA THR A 679 -43.80 -11.01 1.48
C THR A 679 -42.38 -11.58 1.44
N LYS A 680 -42.22 -12.89 1.62
CA LYS A 680 -40.94 -13.56 1.42
C LYS A 680 -40.65 -13.66 -0.07
N VAL A 681 -39.56 -13.13 -0.56
CA VAL A 681 -39.15 -13.09 -1.96
C VAL A 681 -38.01 -14.03 -2.31
N GLY A 682 -37.27 -14.53 -1.29
CA GLY A 682 -36.19 -15.48 -1.52
C GLY A 682 -35.79 -16.22 -0.25
N GLU A 683 -35.27 -17.45 -0.41
CA GLU A 683 -34.83 -18.28 0.71
C GLU A 683 -33.78 -19.29 0.27
N THR A 684 -32.76 -19.51 1.07
CA THR A 684 -31.78 -20.60 0.93
C THR A 684 -31.00 -20.82 2.25
N GLY A 685 -30.77 -22.07 2.65
CA GLY A 685 -29.86 -22.40 3.73
C GLY A 685 -30.11 -21.71 5.08
N GLY A 686 -31.39 -21.42 5.40
CA GLY A 686 -31.76 -20.69 6.63
C GLY A 686 -31.73 -19.15 6.51
N TYR A 687 -31.35 -18.62 5.35
CA TYR A 687 -31.44 -17.20 4.99
C TYR A 687 -32.78 -16.94 4.30
N SER A 688 -33.52 -15.92 4.71
CA SER A 688 -34.78 -15.49 4.12
C SER A 688 -34.76 -13.99 3.84
N LEU A 689 -35.25 -13.60 2.65
CA LEU A 689 -35.39 -12.21 2.22
C LEU A 689 -36.88 -11.84 2.20
N TYR A 690 -37.21 -10.80 2.93
CA TYR A 690 -38.58 -10.24 2.99
C TYR A 690 -38.62 -8.87 2.32
N LYS A 691 -39.62 -8.68 1.46
CA LYS A 691 -39.90 -7.38 0.83
C LYS A 691 -40.80 -6.58 1.74
N ILE A 692 -40.31 -5.42 2.19
CA ILE A 692 -41.07 -4.49 3.00
C ILE A 692 -41.93 -3.63 2.08
N ALA A 693 -43.25 -3.80 2.14
CA ALA A 693 -44.16 -3.00 1.32
C ALA A 693 -44.11 -1.53 1.76
N ARG A 694 -43.97 -0.60 0.81
CA ARG A 694 -44.26 0.82 1.08
C ARG A 694 -45.75 0.95 1.15
N GLN A 695 -46.30 1.36 2.32
CA GLN A 695 -47.68 1.84 2.41
C GLN A 695 -47.82 3.19 1.72
#